data_c211c3fe6be97bb57c25779ddadd490b
#
_entry.id   c211c3fe6be97bb57c25779ddadd490b
#
_cell.length_a   1.000
_cell.length_b   1.000
_cell.length_c   1.000
_cell.angle_alpha   90.00
_cell.angle_beta   90.00
_cell.angle_gamma   90.00
#
_symmetry.space_group_name_H-M   'P 1'
#
loop_
_entity.id
_entity.type
_entity.pdbx_description
1 polymer ?
#
loop_
_entity_poly.entity_id
_entity_poly.type
_entity_poly.pdbx_seq_one_letter_code
_entity_poly.pdbx_strand_id
1 'polypeptide(L)'
;MTNSADKRLYLIDAYAMIFRGYYALIRNPRLTSKGLDTSAIFGFTNSLIELIRREKPSHLAVVFDVGRASVRTDDFADYKANRSETPEAIKIAVPYIHRILEAMHIPILGVEGYEADDVIGTIACKAEKEGYTTFMVTPDKDFAQLVTDKIKIYKPAMKGGDVEILGVDEVKAKYEIEDPKQVIDFLAMMGDAVDNIPGLEGVGEKTAMKFLKEFGSIENLLANTDQLTGKLKEKVENSAERGILSKKLATIICDVPVEFNQEQYDLETPDFEKVREVFDEIEFRRLYENLYRAFNEQSAISNQQSANESAPKPVSQKAESGQQKAMQLDLFANFEELEQATSTKKTVKDNDHLYQFIDTPKAQKILVKNLMAQKSVCFDTETTSLNELEAELVGMSFSYKKGLAYYIPLSEKREEVLETLEIFKSFFEKEDVLKIAHNLKFDLKVLHQYGVEIKGTLFDTMIAHYLLNPDGRHGMDYLSEMYLDYKPVSIETLIGKKGKNQGTFRDVDILEATEYAAEDADITFQLYELFAPQLKKENLEDLFYKIEMPLMKVLAKMELAGISLDENWLKQESKDLENDLKNLEIKIFELSGEEFNMNSPRQLGEILFEKMKLDPKAKKTKTGQYATSEDVLQKLVSKHEIIKHILEYRTYQKLKSTYVDALPSQIDKTDNRVHTNFSQTTAATGRLASVNPNLQNIPIRTLRGQQIRGAFVSGEGKKIISADYSQIELRLIAEISGEENMIKAFQNGEDIHASTAAKLFGIPLEDVTKTQRSQAKTVNFGIIYGQGAFALAEQTGLSRTEAKQLIDSYYETYPKLKIWMAEQVQKARELGYVETLFNRKRHLKDINSANFVVKAHAERNAVNAPIQGSAADIIKIAMINIDKVFEKENLKTKMLLQVHDELVFEAPTEEVELATYLIKTEMESAVETQVPLLVEVGVGKNWLEAH
;
A
#
# COMPACT_ATOMS: atom_id res chain seq x y z
N MET A 1 40.35 -26.68 36.21
CA MET A 1 40.69 -25.99 34.94
C MET A 1 39.41 -25.89 34.17
N THR A 2 38.72 -24.79 34.34
CA THR A 2 37.43 -24.53 33.67
C THR A 2 37.72 -24.23 32.21
N ASN A 3 37.09 -24.99 31.32
CA ASN A 3 37.05 -24.67 29.88
C ASN A 3 36.71 -23.20 29.70
N SER A 4 37.53 -22.46 28.99
CA SER A 4 37.23 -21.09 28.58
C SER A 4 36.07 -21.16 27.56
N ALA A 5 34.84 -21.09 28.03
CA ALA A 5 33.71 -20.84 27.17
C ALA A 5 33.99 -19.53 26.42
N ASP A 6 33.82 -19.54 25.13
CA ASP A 6 34.03 -18.41 24.22
C ASP A 6 33.09 -17.26 24.64
N LYS A 7 33.61 -16.22 25.32
CA LYS A 7 32.86 -15.09 25.90
C LYS A 7 32.39 -14.20 24.75
N ARG A 8 31.12 -14.34 24.32
CA ARG A 8 30.55 -13.56 23.23
C ARG A 8 29.45 -12.64 23.73
N LEU A 9 29.64 -11.32 23.55
CA LEU A 9 28.71 -10.26 23.91
C LEU A 9 28.08 -9.68 22.65
N TYR A 10 26.76 -9.60 22.60
CA TYR A 10 26.02 -8.95 21.55
C TYR A 10 25.35 -7.69 22.09
N LEU A 11 25.67 -6.53 21.50
CA LEU A 11 25.10 -5.23 21.83
C LEU A 11 24.22 -4.77 20.68
N ILE A 12 22.92 -4.66 20.93
CA ILE A 12 21.92 -4.32 19.91
C ILE A 12 21.58 -2.84 19.97
N ASP A 13 21.75 -2.13 18.87
CA ASP A 13 21.20 -0.80 18.64
C ASP A 13 19.68 -0.91 18.45
N ALA A 14 18.93 -0.46 19.47
CA ALA A 14 17.49 -0.64 19.52
C ALA A 14 16.76 0.08 18.36
N TYR A 15 17.02 1.38 18.20
CA TYR A 15 16.33 2.17 17.20
C TYR A 15 16.67 1.76 15.78
N ALA A 16 17.91 1.42 15.49
CA ALA A 16 18.30 0.91 14.18
C ALA A 16 17.51 -0.35 13.80
N MET A 17 17.29 -1.26 14.76
CA MET A 17 16.52 -2.48 14.55
C MET A 17 15.01 -2.23 14.49
N ILE A 18 14.47 -1.33 15.31
CA ILE A 18 13.05 -0.94 15.34
C ILE A 18 12.65 -0.26 14.02
N PHE A 19 13.42 0.74 13.59
CA PHE A 19 13.19 1.43 12.32
C PHE A 19 13.28 0.47 11.14
N ARG A 20 14.26 -0.41 11.17
CA ARG A 20 14.40 -1.44 10.15
C ARG A 20 13.15 -2.34 10.07
N GLY A 21 12.66 -2.84 11.19
CA GLY A 21 11.43 -3.65 11.28
C GLY A 21 10.20 -2.90 10.76
N TYR A 22 10.06 -1.64 11.15
CA TYR A 22 8.97 -0.78 10.70
C TYR A 22 8.99 -0.55 9.19
N TYR A 23 10.13 -0.13 8.62
CA TYR A 23 10.22 0.16 7.19
C TYR A 23 10.13 -1.08 6.31
N ALA A 24 10.53 -2.26 6.80
CA ALA A 24 10.34 -3.52 6.09
C ALA A 24 8.86 -3.84 5.87
N LEU A 25 8.00 -3.48 6.84
CA LEU A 25 6.57 -3.77 6.83
C LEU A 25 5.67 -2.55 6.50
N ILE A 26 6.24 -1.37 6.21
CA ILE A 26 5.47 -0.12 6.00
C ILE A 26 4.42 -0.21 4.89
N ARG A 27 4.67 -1.04 3.86
CA ARG A 27 3.72 -1.27 2.76
C ARG A 27 2.66 -2.32 3.10
N ASN A 28 2.90 -3.10 4.13
CA ASN A 28 2.06 -4.18 4.58
C ASN A 28 2.09 -4.29 6.11
N PRO A 29 1.49 -3.31 6.83
CA PRO A 29 1.59 -3.25 8.27
C PRO A 29 0.87 -4.43 8.93
N ARG A 30 1.47 -4.97 9.99
CA ARG A 30 0.85 -5.98 10.85
C ARG A 30 -0.02 -5.30 11.89
N LEU A 31 -1.32 -5.58 11.80
CA LEU A 31 -2.29 -5.01 12.73
C LEU A 31 -2.87 -6.13 13.61
N THR A 32 -3.05 -5.86 14.89
CA THR A 32 -3.86 -6.74 15.75
C THR A 32 -5.34 -6.67 15.36
N SER A 33 -6.15 -7.59 15.86
CA SER A 33 -7.61 -7.57 15.71
C SER A 33 -8.24 -6.25 16.21
N LYS A 34 -7.57 -5.55 17.12
CA LYS A 34 -7.96 -4.24 17.66
C LYS A 34 -7.37 -3.05 16.87
N GLY A 35 -6.65 -3.32 15.78
CA GLY A 35 -6.09 -2.29 14.89
C GLY A 35 -4.77 -1.66 15.35
N LEU A 36 -4.10 -2.21 16.36
CA LEU A 36 -2.77 -1.78 16.78
C LEU A 36 -1.73 -2.19 15.74
N ASP A 37 -0.94 -1.23 15.23
CA ASP A 37 0.19 -1.54 14.34
C ASP A 37 1.36 -2.13 15.14
N THR A 38 1.59 -3.41 14.95
CA THR A 38 2.65 -4.17 15.59
C THR A 38 3.86 -4.42 14.69
N SER A 39 3.93 -3.79 13.51
CA SER A 39 5.00 -4.02 12.53
C SER A 39 6.39 -3.81 13.08
N ALA A 40 6.62 -2.71 13.80
CA ALA A 40 7.91 -2.39 14.43
C ALA A 40 8.25 -3.38 15.54
N ILE A 41 7.27 -3.74 16.38
CA ILE A 41 7.43 -4.70 17.48
C ILE A 41 7.79 -6.07 16.90
N PHE A 42 7.06 -6.51 15.89
CA PHE A 42 7.29 -7.79 15.22
C PHE A 42 8.68 -7.86 14.60
N GLY A 43 9.06 -6.85 13.81
CA GLY A 43 10.36 -6.82 13.14
C GLY A 43 11.54 -6.86 14.11
N PHE A 44 11.47 -6.09 15.21
CA PHE A 44 12.46 -6.10 16.27
C PHE A 44 12.53 -7.46 16.99
N THR A 45 11.38 -7.94 17.49
CA THR A 45 11.30 -9.17 18.29
C THR A 45 11.71 -10.41 17.50
N ASN A 46 11.29 -10.50 16.23
CA ASN A 46 11.68 -11.60 15.36
C ASN A 46 13.20 -11.60 15.10
N SER A 47 13.79 -10.43 14.83
CA SER A 47 15.24 -10.32 14.63
C SER A 47 16.04 -10.69 15.88
N LEU A 48 15.53 -10.34 17.07
CA LEU A 48 16.11 -10.70 18.35
C LEU A 48 16.07 -12.23 18.59
N ILE A 49 14.92 -12.86 18.35
CA ILE A 49 14.77 -14.33 18.51
C ILE A 49 15.68 -15.07 17.53
N GLU A 50 15.76 -14.61 16.28
CA GLU A 50 16.66 -15.21 15.28
C GLU A 50 18.14 -15.09 15.67
N LEU A 51 18.55 -13.93 16.19
CA LEU A 51 19.92 -13.74 16.69
C LEU A 51 20.21 -14.73 17.83
N ILE A 52 19.33 -14.85 18.81
CA ILE A 52 19.48 -15.78 19.94
C ILE A 52 19.57 -17.22 19.46
N ARG A 53 18.70 -17.64 18.54
CA ARG A 53 18.66 -18.99 17.98
C ARG A 53 19.93 -19.33 17.19
N ARG A 54 20.35 -18.42 16.31
CA ARG A 54 21.48 -18.63 15.38
C ARG A 54 22.83 -18.55 16.08
N GLU A 55 23.04 -17.46 16.84
CA GLU A 55 24.35 -17.12 17.37
C GLU A 55 24.58 -17.69 18.76
N LYS A 56 23.52 -18.04 19.50
CA LYS A 56 23.56 -18.53 20.87
C LYS A 56 24.50 -17.69 21.76
N PRO A 57 24.21 -16.37 21.89
CA PRO A 57 25.07 -15.47 22.66
C PRO A 57 25.19 -15.91 24.10
N SER A 58 26.36 -15.76 24.68
CA SER A 58 26.52 -15.93 26.12
C SER A 58 26.02 -14.71 26.90
N HIS A 59 26.20 -13.53 26.30
CA HIS A 59 25.84 -12.22 26.87
C HIS A 59 25.15 -11.37 25.82
N LEU A 60 24.10 -10.66 26.25
CA LEU A 60 23.25 -9.84 25.34
C LEU A 60 22.74 -8.61 26.08
N ALA A 61 22.73 -7.45 25.41
CA ALA A 61 22.05 -6.25 25.88
C ALA A 61 21.47 -5.44 24.70
N VAL A 62 20.44 -4.67 24.98
CA VAL A 62 19.82 -3.76 24.03
C VAL A 62 19.98 -2.32 24.48
N VAL A 63 20.47 -1.44 23.62
CA VAL A 63 20.81 -0.07 23.93
C VAL A 63 19.85 0.89 23.25
N PHE A 64 19.25 1.80 24.01
CA PHE A 64 18.34 2.82 23.55
C PHE A 64 18.93 4.22 23.69
N ASP A 65 18.60 5.13 22.76
CA ASP A 65 18.79 6.57 22.98
C ASP A 65 17.85 7.07 24.07
N VAL A 66 18.38 7.76 25.07
CA VAL A 66 17.62 8.34 26.17
C VAL A 66 17.62 9.86 26.07
N GLY A 67 16.45 10.46 25.85
CA GLY A 67 16.30 11.92 25.77
C GLY A 67 16.45 12.47 24.34
N ARG A 68 16.32 13.81 24.20
CA ARG A 68 16.42 14.53 22.90
C ARG A 68 17.73 15.31 22.74
N ALA A 69 18.43 15.62 23.82
CA ALA A 69 19.65 16.39 23.80
C ALA A 69 20.83 15.45 23.99
N SER A 70 21.82 15.55 23.13
CA SER A 70 23.13 14.88 23.29
C SER A 70 24.24 15.93 23.41
N VAL A 71 25.40 15.54 23.96
CA VAL A 71 26.62 16.39 24.00
C VAL A 71 26.91 16.99 22.63
N ARG A 72 26.57 16.30 21.52
CA ARG A 72 26.74 16.78 20.15
C ARG A 72 25.79 17.91 19.77
N THR A 73 24.57 17.93 20.32
CA THR A 73 23.60 19.03 20.07
C THR A 73 24.03 20.30 20.79
N ASP A 74 24.77 20.22 21.90
CA ASP A 74 25.36 21.37 22.59
C ASP A 74 26.53 21.96 21.77
N ASP A 75 27.30 21.11 21.09
CA ASP A 75 28.40 21.51 20.21
C ASP A 75 27.94 22.10 18.86
N PHE A 76 26.85 21.57 18.34
CA PHE A 76 26.29 21.96 17.04
C PHE A 76 24.75 21.86 17.03
N ALA A 77 24.09 23.02 17.17
CA ALA A 77 22.62 23.11 17.29
C ALA A 77 21.85 22.49 16.10
N ASP A 78 22.47 22.44 14.93
CA ASP A 78 21.86 21.86 13.72
C ASP A 78 22.15 20.35 13.58
N TYR A 79 22.84 19.72 14.53
CA TYR A 79 23.09 18.27 14.52
C TYR A 79 21.77 17.51 14.53
N LYS A 80 21.62 16.57 13.60
CA LYS A 80 20.40 15.78 13.41
C LYS A 80 19.10 16.60 13.14
N ALA A 81 19.21 17.91 12.89
CA ALA A 81 18.03 18.76 12.59
C ALA A 81 17.25 18.33 11.33
N ASN A 82 17.89 17.58 10.44
CA ASN A 82 17.26 17.05 9.22
C ASN A 82 16.46 15.75 9.45
N ARG A 83 16.53 15.15 10.63
CA ARG A 83 15.77 13.92 10.93
C ARG A 83 14.27 14.24 11.00
N SER A 84 13.46 13.46 10.30
CA SER A 84 12.00 13.52 10.37
C SER A 84 11.52 13.05 11.75
N GLU A 85 10.37 13.55 12.19
CA GLU A 85 9.73 13.08 13.41
C GLU A 85 9.52 11.55 13.41
N THR A 86 9.79 10.91 14.56
CA THR A 86 9.63 9.46 14.72
C THR A 86 8.17 9.05 14.45
N PRO A 87 7.91 8.08 13.54
CA PRO A 87 6.58 7.59 13.25
C PRO A 87 5.83 7.15 14.51
N GLU A 88 4.52 7.41 14.56
CA GLU A 88 3.68 7.08 15.72
C GLU A 88 3.70 5.59 16.05
N ALA A 89 3.69 4.72 15.04
CA ALA A 89 3.79 3.27 15.23
C ALA A 89 5.09 2.86 15.96
N ILE A 90 6.20 3.59 15.76
CA ILE A 90 7.45 3.36 16.49
C ILE A 90 7.35 3.85 17.93
N LYS A 91 6.74 5.02 18.16
CA LYS A 91 6.52 5.52 19.52
C LYS A 91 5.66 4.56 20.36
N ILE A 92 4.65 3.96 19.73
CA ILE A 92 3.80 2.93 20.35
C ILE A 92 4.58 1.62 20.58
N ALA A 93 5.48 1.26 19.66
CA ALA A 93 6.22 0.01 19.74
C ALA A 93 7.25 -0.02 20.89
N VAL A 94 7.90 1.09 21.19
CA VAL A 94 8.97 1.15 22.19
C VAL A 94 8.54 0.63 23.58
N PRO A 95 7.41 1.04 24.17
CA PRO A 95 6.94 0.51 25.45
C PRO A 95 6.69 -1.02 25.42
N TYR A 96 6.16 -1.56 24.34
CA TYR A 96 5.96 -3.00 24.17
C TYR A 96 7.29 -3.75 24.07
N ILE A 97 8.25 -3.21 23.34
CA ILE A 97 9.60 -3.79 23.22
C ILE A 97 10.28 -3.81 24.58
N HIS A 98 10.18 -2.75 25.38
CA HIS A 98 10.69 -2.72 26.76
C HIS A 98 10.09 -3.85 27.61
N ARG A 99 8.75 -3.99 27.61
CA ARG A 99 8.07 -5.07 28.35
C ARG A 99 8.52 -6.47 27.90
N ILE A 100 8.76 -6.66 26.58
CA ILE A 100 9.27 -7.92 26.04
C ILE A 100 10.68 -8.20 26.53
N LEU A 101 11.59 -7.21 26.47
CA LEU A 101 12.97 -7.35 26.93
C LEU A 101 13.03 -7.61 28.44
N GLU A 102 12.25 -6.91 29.23
CA GLU A 102 12.13 -7.14 30.69
C GLU A 102 11.67 -8.57 31.00
N ALA A 103 10.63 -9.06 30.29
CA ALA A 103 10.14 -10.43 30.44
C ALA A 103 11.16 -11.49 29.96
N MET A 104 12.05 -11.12 29.05
CA MET A 104 13.15 -11.96 28.59
C MET A 104 14.43 -11.85 29.45
N HIS A 105 14.43 -11.06 30.50
CA HIS A 105 15.59 -10.75 31.33
C HIS A 105 16.78 -10.17 30.53
N ILE A 106 16.50 -9.46 29.43
CA ILE A 106 17.52 -8.82 28.60
C ILE A 106 17.69 -7.38 29.08
N PRO A 107 18.92 -6.98 29.50
CA PRO A 107 19.17 -5.62 30.00
C PRO A 107 18.92 -4.57 28.92
N ILE A 108 18.22 -3.53 29.36
CA ILE A 108 17.94 -2.31 28.57
C ILE A 108 18.87 -1.23 29.08
N LEU A 109 19.72 -0.72 28.20
CA LEU A 109 20.74 0.25 28.52
C LEU A 109 20.47 1.58 27.81
N GLY A 110 20.92 2.65 28.44
CA GLY A 110 20.89 4.01 27.91
C GLY A 110 21.36 4.99 28.95
N VAL A 111 22.01 6.07 28.55
CA VAL A 111 22.55 7.10 29.44
C VAL A 111 22.08 8.46 28.94
N GLU A 112 21.46 9.26 29.82
CA GLU A 112 20.98 10.58 29.46
C GLU A 112 22.13 11.50 29.03
N GLY A 113 21.97 12.22 27.92
CA GLY A 113 22.97 13.08 27.29
C GLY A 113 23.92 12.37 26.35
N TYR A 114 23.89 11.05 26.23
CA TYR A 114 24.71 10.26 25.31
C TYR A 114 23.82 9.47 24.34
N GLU A 115 24.34 9.22 23.16
CA GLU A 115 23.65 8.43 22.15
C GLU A 115 23.89 6.92 22.36
N ALA A 116 23.03 6.07 21.79
CA ALA A 116 23.19 4.63 21.87
C ALA A 116 24.55 4.17 21.36
N ASP A 117 25.09 4.85 20.34
CA ASP A 117 26.38 4.57 19.72
C ASP A 117 27.52 4.73 20.73
N ASP A 118 27.46 5.78 21.56
CA ASP A 118 28.47 6.09 22.58
C ASP A 118 28.42 5.04 23.71
N VAL A 119 27.24 4.65 24.12
CA VAL A 119 27.03 3.62 25.14
C VAL A 119 27.53 2.26 24.64
N ILE A 120 27.18 1.87 23.42
CA ILE A 120 27.63 0.62 22.78
C ILE A 120 29.16 0.63 22.65
N GLY A 121 29.72 1.73 22.14
CA GLY A 121 31.18 1.89 22.01
C GLY A 121 31.92 1.76 23.32
N THR A 122 31.43 2.42 24.38
CA THR A 122 32.01 2.36 25.71
C THR A 122 31.99 0.93 26.29
N ILE A 123 30.82 0.25 26.21
CA ILE A 123 30.70 -1.12 26.73
C ILE A 123 31.56 -2.08 25.92
N ALA A 124 31.59 -1.96 24.58
CA ALA A 124 32.43 -2.79 23.72
C ALA A 124 33.94 -2.67 24.08
N CYS A 125 34.44 -1.43 24.29
CA CYS A 125 35.80 -1.17 24.71
C CYS A 125 36.13 -1.71 26.11
N LYS A 126 35.17 -1.69 27.05
CA LYS A 126 35.32 -2.26 28.39
C LYS A 126 35.30 -3.79 28.35
N ALA A 127 34.39 -4.37 27.64
CA ALA A 127 34.24 -5.83 27.45
C ALA A 127 35.48 -6.45 26.78
N GLU A 128 36.08 -5.76 25.79
CA GLU A 128 37.31 -6.21 25.15
C GLU A 128 38.45 -6.37 26.15
N LYS A 129 38.61 -5.43 27.11
CA LYS A 129 39.59 -5.50 28.19
C LYS A 129 39.37 -6.69 29.14
N GLU A 130 38.09 -7.11 29.30
CA GLU A 130 37.69 -8.26 30.08
C GLU A 130 37.76 -9.59 29.27
N GLY A 131 38.24 -9.50 28.03
CA GLY A 131 38.50 -10.66 27.17
C GLY A 131 37.33 -11.15 26.32
N TYR A 132 36.22 -10.38 26.22
CA TYR A 132 35.09 -10.70 25.39
C TYR A 132 35.32 -10.46 23.90
N THR A 133 34.68 -11.26 23.06
CA THR A 133 34.46 -10.90 21.67
C THR A 133 33.09 -10.24 21.59
N THR A 134 33.06 -8.96 21.20
CA THR A 134 31.84 -8.14 21.14
C THR A 134 31.36 -7.98 19.71
N PHE A 135 30.06 -8.24 19.48
CA PHE A 135 29.35 -8.03 18.23
C PHE A 135 28.38 -6.85 18.39
N MET A 136 28.65 -5.74 17.72
CA MET A 136 27.78 -4.58 17.67
C MET A 136 26.72 -4.83 16.59
N VAL A 137 25.47 -5.04 16.98
CA VAL A 137 24.35 -5.41 16.09
C VAL A 137 23.70 -4.14 15.57
N THR A 138 24.20 -3.63 14.46
CA THR A 138 23.70 -2.40 13.83
C THR A 138 24.04 -2.36 12.34
N PRO A 139 23.20 -1.77 11.48
CA PRO A 139 23.53 -1.48 10.08
C PRO A 139 24.37 -0.21 9.92
N ASP A 140 24.58 0.58 11.00
CA ASP A 140 25.24 1.86 10.94
C ASP A 140 26.72 1.72 10.59
N LYS A 141 27.17 2.58 9.66
CA LYS A 141 28.53 2.60 9.14
C LYS A 141 29.52 3.23 10.12
N ASP A 142 29.04 4.07 11.03
CA ASP A 142 29.88 4.88 11.93
C ASP A 142 30.56 3.99 12.97
N PHE A 143 29.96 2.85 13.32
CA PHE A 143 30.60 1.86 14.18
C PHE A 143 31.87 1.21 13.62
N ALA A 144 32.14 1.39 12.32
CA ALA A 144 33.38 0.86 11.72
C ALA A 144 34.66 1.41 12.36
N GLN A 145 34.59 2.60 12.97
CA GLN A 145 35.71 3.22 13.72
C GLN A 145 36.10 2.45 14.99
N LEU A 146 35.20 1.62 15.52
CA LEU A 146 35.42 0.87 16.79
C LEU A 146 35.92 -0.56 16.57
N VAL A 147 36.03 -1.01 15.32
CA VAL A 147 36.34 -2.40 14.98
C VAL A 147 37.78 -2.72 15.35
N THR A 148 37.94 -3.83 16.08
CA THR A 148 39.26 -4.42 16.50
C THR A 148 39.25 -5.93 16.25
N ASP A 149 40.26 -6.65 16.61
CA ASP A 149 40.27 -8.12 16.53
C ASP A 149 39.15 -8.77 17.34
N LYS A 150 38.69 -8.13 18.43
CA LYS A 150 37.62 -8.61 19.30
C LYS A 150 36.31 -7.84 19.22
N ILE A 151 36.30 -6.65 18.66
CA ILE A 151 35.10 -5.85 18.45
C ILE A 151 34.72 -5.93 16.96
N LYS A 152 33.55 -6.44 16.63
CA LYS A 152 33.08 -6.65 15.26
C LYS A 152 31.70 -6.03 15.06
N ILE A 153 31.42 -5.59 13.85
CA ILE A 153 30.07 -5.20 13.47
C ILE A 153 29.32 -6.46 12.99
N TYR A 154 28.15 -6.68 13.53
CA TYR A 154 27.21 -7.69 13.08
C TYR A 154 26.07 -7.00 12.35
N LYS A 155 26.07 -7.11 11.03
CA LYS A 155 24.96 -6.59 10.21
C LYS A 155 23.97 -7.71 9.97
N PRO A 156 22.78 -7.58 10.51
CA PRO A 156 21.70 -8.51 10.19
C PRO A 156 21.48 -8.53 8.68
N ALA A 157 21.28 -9.69 8.09
CA ALA A 157 21.15 -9.88 6.65
C ALA A 157 20.14 -8.92 6.00
N MET A 158 20.44 -8.40 4.80
CA MET A 158 19.51 -7.64 3.96
C MET A 158 19.16 -8.47 2.71
N LYS A 159 17.88 -8.61 2.39
CA LYS A 159 17.37 -9.22 1.14
C LYS A 159 18.03 -10.57 0.76
N GLY A 160 17.88 -11.60 1.59
CA GLY A 160 18.31 -12.96 1.22
C GLY A 160 19.82 -13.20 1.24
N GLY A 161 20.59 -12.26 1.76
CA GLY A 161 22.01 -12.42 1.99
C GLY A 161 22.32 -13.10 3.31
N ASP A 162 23.54 -13.58 3.47
CA ASP A 162 24.07 -14.00 4.76
C ASP A 162 24.30 -12.81 5.70
N VAL A 163 24.38 -13.08 7.00
CA VAL A 163 24.84 -12.10 8.00
C VAL A 163 26.23 -11.65 7.60
N GLU A 164 26.41 -10.34 7.52
CA GLU A 164 27.72 -9.75 7.28
C GLU A 164 28.37 -9.42 8.61
N ILE A 165 29.51 -10.06 8.92
CA ILE A 165 30.34 -9.72 10.08
C ILE A 165 31.55 -8.95 9.56
N LEU A 166 31.68 -7.69 9.98
CA LEU A 166 32.82 -6.87 9.59
C LEU A 166 33.86 -6.86 10.74
N GLY A 167 34.98 -7.45 10.48
CA GLY A 167 36.20 -7.33 11.27
C GLY A 167 37.17 -6.30 10.67
N VAL A 168 38.41 -6.29 11.15
CA VAL A 168 39.45 -5.34 10.76
C VAL A 168 39.72 -5.39 9.25
N ASP A 169 39.87 -6.58 8.69
CA ASP A 169 40.22 -6.75 7.28
C ASP A 169 39.11 -6.28 6.35
N GLU A 170 37.83 -6.57 6.68
CA GLU A 170 36.66 -6.15 5.89
C GLU A 170 36.48 -4.63 5.92
N VAL A 171 36.68 -3.99 7.08
CA VAL A 171 36.65 -2.52 7.22
C VAL A 171 37.74 -1.88 6.41
N LYS A 172 39.02 -2.37 6.54
CA LYS A 172 40.16 -1.87 5.76
C LYS A 172 39.92 -1.97 4.25
N ALA A 173 39.44 -3.11 3.80
CA ALA A 173 39.15 -3.34 2.39
C ALA A 173 38.03 -2.42 1.87
N LYS A 174 36.97 -2.23 2.68
CA LYS A 174 35.81 -1.42 2.31
C LYS A 174 36.10 0.06 2.14
N TYR A 175 36.93 0.64 3.04
CA TYR A 175 37.22 2.08 3.06
C TYR A 175 38.60 2.40 2.45
N GLU A 176 39.36 1.40 1.99
CA GLU A 176 40.74 1.52 1.46
C GLU A 176 41.67 2.20 2.46
N ILE A 177 41.61 1.84 3.76
CA ILE A 177 42.31 2.41 4.88
C ILE A 177 43.30 1.42 5.53
N GLU A 178 44.26 1.92 6.31
CA GLU A 178 45.23 1.10 7.01
C GLU A 178 44.79 0.73 8.45
N ASP A 179 43.98 1.58 9.07
CA ASP A 179 43.47 1.39 10.43
C ASP A 179 41.98 1.75 10.48
N PRO A 180 41.11 0.91 11.10
CA PRO A 180 39.68 1.21 11.26
C PRO A 180 39.38 2.60 11.85
N LYS A 181 40.24 3.13 12.71
CA LYS A 181 40.12 4.47 13.30
C LYS A 181 40.08 5.59 12.25
N GLN A 182 40.66 5.37 11.06
CA GLN A 182 40.64 6.34 9.97
C GLN A 182 39.23 6.54 9.39
N VAL A 183 38.25 5.70 9.75
CA VAL A 183 36.83 5.92 9.42
C VAL A 183 36.34 7.25 10.02
N ILE A 184 36.89 7.68 11.17
CA ILE A 184 36.57 8.99 11.77
C ILE A 184 36.97 10.13 10.81
N ASP A 185 38.16 10.05 10.25
CA ASP A 185 38.70 11.04 9.31
C ASP A 185 37.94 10.99 7.97
N PHE A 186 37.56 9.78 7.54
CA PHE A 186 36.73 9.60 6.35
C PHE A 186 35.39 10.31 6.47
N LEU A 187 34.67 10.09 7.60
CA LEU A 187 33.40 10.74 7.89
C LEU A 187 33.57 12.26 8.10
N ALA A 188 34.63 12.68 8.75
CA ALA A 188 34.96 14.10 8.96
C ALA A 188 35.13 14.86 7.63
N MET A 189 35.81 14.23 6.66
CA MET A 189 36.03 14.83 5.34
C MET A 189 34.77 14.80 4.47
N MET A 190 34.03 13.67 4.45
CA MET A 190 32.88 13.47 3.60
C MET A 190 31.66 14.19 4.17
N GLY A 191 31.49 14.26 5.48
CA GLY A 191 30.28 14.64 6.18
C GLY A 191 29.20 13.55 6.14
N ASP A 192 28.11 13.78 6.87
CA ASP A 192 26.91 12.93 6.81
C ASP A 192 25.65 13.78 6.71
N ALA A 193 24.94 13.63 5.58
CA ALA A 193 23.71 14.37 5.31
C ALA A 193 22.53 13.89 6.19
N VAL A 194 22.58 12.65 6.72
CA VAL A 194 21.52 12.11 7.58
C VAL A 194 21.58 12.73 8.95
N ASP A 195 22.79 12.87 9.50
CA ASP A 195 23.04 13.44 10.82
C ASP A 195 23.41 14.92 10.75
N ASN A 196 23.35 15.50 9.56
CA ASN A 196 23.68 16.89 9.30
C ASN A 196 25.10 17.27 9.69
N ILE A 197 26.05 16.32 9.54
CA ILE A 197 27.47 16.55 9.73
C ILE A 197 28.03 17.22 8.46
N PRO A 198 28.60 18.44 8.55
CA PRO A 198 28.81 19.29 7.37
C PRO A 198 29.93 18.81 6.43
N GLY A 199 30.99 18.15 6.91
CA GLY A 199 32.14 17.74 6.12
C GLY A 199 32.95 18.88 5.49
N LEU A 200 33.92 18.52 4.63
CA LEU A 200 34.67 19.47 3.81
C LEU A 200 33.90 19.76 2.51
N GLU A 201 33.87 21.00 2.09
CA GLU A 201 33.13 21.42 0.91
C GLU A 201 33.69 20.81 -0.39
N GLY A 202 32.86 20.10 -1.12
CA GLY A 202 33.22 19.46 -2.37
C GLY A 202 33.97 18.14 -2.25
N VAL A 203 34.09 17.61 -1.03
CA VAL A 203 34.67 16.30 -0.73
C VAL A 203 33.55 15.27 -0.58
N GLY A 204 33.46 14.35 -1.52
CA GLY A 204 32.59 13.18 -1.44
C GLY A 204 33.38 11.92 -1.19
N GLU A 205 32.71 10.77 -1.10
CA GLU A 205 33.26 9.46 -0.72
C GLU A 205 34.60 9.14 -1.42
N LYS A 206 34.64 9.20 -2.75
CA LYS A 206 35.87 8.89 -3.53
C LYS A 206 37.00 9.86 -3.26
N THR A 207 36.68 11.13 -3.00
CA THR A 207 37.71 12.15 -2.71
C THR A 207 38.23 11.99 -1.29
N ALA A 208 37.37 11.65 -0.33
CA ALA A 208 37.73 11.36 1.02
C ALA A 208 38.69 10.13 1.11
N MET A 209 38.36 9.04 0.41
CA MET A 209 39.22 7.85 0.30
C MET A 209 40.62 8.21 -0.28
N LYS A 210 40.62 9.02 -1.35
CA LYS A 210 41.89 9.50 -1.95
C LYS A 210 42.70 10.31 -0.95
N PHE A 211 42.06 11.23 -0.23
CA PHE A 211 42.74 12.08 0.75
C PHE A 211 43.28 11.25 1.92
N LEU A 212 42.53 10.25 2.41
CA LEU A 212 43.04 9.35 3.45
C LEU A 212 44.26 8.59 3.00
N LYS A 213 44.30 8.12 1.76
CA LYS A 213 45.44 7.40 1.21
C LYS A 213 46.68 8.30 1.03
N GLU A 214 46.46 9.58 0.67
CA GLU A 214 47.56 10.55 0.45
C GLU A 214 48.05 11.21 1.74
N PHE A 215 47.13 11.54 2.67
CA PHE A 215 47.46 12.34 3.86
C PHE A 215 47.27 11.59 5.19
N GLY A 216 46.53 10.48 5.20
CA GLY A 216 46.29 9.63 6.38
C GLY A 216 45.27 10.17 7.39
N SER A 217 45.15 11.49 7.56
CA SER A 217 44.16 12.13 8.45
C SER A 217 43.73 13.49 7.93
N ILE A 218 42.62 14.02 8.48
CA ILE A 218 42.10 15.36 8.10
C ILE A 218 43.06 16.46 8.56
N GLU A 219 43.73 16.32 9.71
CA GLU A 219 44.68 17.31 10.19
C GLU A 219 45.89 17.41 9.24
N ASN A 220 46.41 16.25 8.78
CA ASN A 220 47.48 16.23 7.81
C ASN A 220 47.06 16.81 6.45
N LEU A 221 45.85 16.54 6.02
CA LEU A 221 45.28 17.16 4.81
C LEU A 221 45.25 18.69 4.94
N LEU A 222 44.73 19.21 6.07
CA LEU A 222 44.60 20.63 6.31
C LEU A 222 45.96 21.34 6.48
N ALA A 223 46.98 20.63 7.02
CA ALA A 223 48.34 21.12 7.15
C ALA A 223 49.11 21.15 5.81
N ASN A 224 48.66 20.42 4.78
CA ASN A 224 49.32 20.25 3.50
C ASN A 224 48.42 20.65 2.31
N THR A 225 47.58 21.66 2.47
CA THR A 225 46.65 22.11 1.40
C THR A 225 47.36 22.69 0.19
N ASP A 226 48.65 23.03 0.30
CA ASP A 226 49.54 23.48 -0.77
C ASP A 226 49.74 22.38 -1.84
N GLN A 227 49.54 21.11 -1.49
CA GLN A 227 49.59 19.99 -2.44
C GLN A 227 48.30 19.85 -3.26
N LEU A 228 47.25 20.56 -2.86
CA LEU A 228 45.96 20.60 -3.61
C LEU A 228 45.99 21.71 -4.65
N THR A 229 45.24 21.54 -5.75
CA THR A 229 45.17 22.53 -6.83
C THR A 229 43.78 22.99 -7.16
N GLY A 230 43.65 24.20 -7.70
CA GLY A 230 42.39 24.73 -8.23
C GLY A 230 41.31 24.97 -7.18
N LYS A 231 40.06 24.93 -7.59
CA LYS A 231 38.88 25.21 -6.75
C LYS A 231 38.72 24.26 -5.56
N LEU A 232 39.30 23.04 -5.65
CA LEU A 232 39.22 22.09 -4.55
C LEU A 232 40.05 22.54 -3.37
N LYS A 233 41.24 23.12 -3.61
CA LYS A 233 42.12 23.74 -2.59
C LYS A 233 41.35 24.82 -1.81
N GLU A 234 40.81 25.80 -2.53
CA GLU A 234 40.04 26.90 -1.93
C GLU A 234 38.84 26.40 -1.08
N LYS A 235 38.13 25.38 -1.55
CA LYS A 235 37.00 24.80 -0.85
C LYS A 235 37.43 24.11 0.46
N VAL A 236 38.50 23.30 0.42
CA VAL A 236 39.05 22.62 1.60
C VAL A 236 39.53 23.64 2.63
N GLU A 237 40.30 24.64 2.21
CA GLU A 237 40.79 25.71 3.11
C GLU A 237 39.63 26.50 3.73
N ASN A 238 38.63 26.89 2.96
CA ASN A 238 37.46 27.64 3.47
C ASN A 238 36.55 26.81 4.38
N SER A 239 36.64 25.49 4.34
CA SER A 239 35.81 24.58 5.17
C SER A 239 36.63 23.86 6.27
N ALA A 240 37.85 24.27 6.53
CA ALA A 240 38.75 23.63 7.50
C ALA A 240 38.14 23.51 8.91
N GLU A 241 37.57 24.59 9.45
CA GLU A 241 36.92 24.58 10.77
C GLU A 241 35.72 23.62 10.80
N ARG A 242 34.97 23.58 9.71
CA ARG A 242 33.82 22.64 9.53
C ARG A 242 34.29 21.20 9.49
N GLY A 243 35.44 20.92 8.87
CA GLY A 243 36.02 19.59 8.84
C GLY A 243 36.42 19.09 10.22
N ILE A 244 37.07 19.95 11.03
CA ILE A 244 37.43 19.62 12.42
C ILE A 244 36.18 19.43 13.30
N LEU A 245 35.18 20.31 13.16
CA LEU A 245 33.89 20.12 13.83
C LEU A 245 33.25 18.78 13.43
N SER A 246 33.25 18.44 12.14
CA SER A 246 32.75 17.17 11.63
C SER A 246 33.46 15.96 12.23
N LYS A 247 34.76 16.03 12.42
CA LYS A 247 35.56 14.98 13.11
C LYS A 247 35.06 14.78 14.54
N LYS A 248 34.85 15.88 15.29
CA LYS A 248 34.29 15.83 16.64
C LYS A 248 32.89 15.19 16.67
N LEU A 249 32.02 15.56 15.77
CA LEU A 249 30.64 15.06 15.69
C LEU A 249 30.59 13.58 15.27
N ALA A 250 31.44 13.14 14.36
CA ALA A 250 31.50 11.76 13.86
C ALA A 250 32.20 10.79 14.82
N THR A 251 32.93 11.29 15.81
CA THR A 251 33.67 10.44 16.77
C THR A 251 32.71 9.86 17.81
N ILE A 252 32.69 8.53 17.94
CA ILE A 252 31.93 7.81 18.98
C ILE A 252 32.67 7.94 20.30
N ILE A 253 31.97 8.35 21.36
CA ILE A 253 32.52 8.55 22.71
C ILE A 253 32.64 7.18 23.40
N CYS A 254 33.84 6.83 23.91
CA CYS A 254 34.11 5.53 24.56
C CYS A 254 34.34 5.64 26.07
N ASP A 255 33.98 6.76 26.68
CA ASP A 255 34.17 7.03 28.13
C ASP A 255 32.85 7.47 28.81
N VAL A 256 31.71 7.04 28.28
CA VAL A 256 30.40 7.25 28.88
C VAL A 256 30.38 6.69 30.32
N PRO A 257 29.72 7.37 31.30
CA PRO A 257 29.62 6.88 32.67
C PRO A 257 28.63 5.69 32.79
N VAL A 258 28.99 4.59 32.16
CA VAL A 258 28.27 3.30 32.20
C VAL A 258 29.28 2.22 32.61
N GLU A 259 28.92 1.39 33.58
CA GLU A 259 29.77 0.27 34.02
C GLU A 259 29.49 -0.99 33.19
N PHE A 260 30.54 -1.77 32.92
CA PHE A 260 30.40 -3.10 32.37
C PHE A 260 30.34 -4.10 33.54
N ASN A 261 29.15 -4.68 33.77
CA ASN A 261 28.96 -5.73 34.76
C ASN A 261 28.58 -7.03 34.05
N GLN A 262 29.49 -7.99 34.03
CA GLN A 262 29.39 -9.27 33.36
C GLN A 262 28.06 -9.99 33.69
N GLU A 263 27.71 -10.10 34.97
CA GLU A 263 26.53 -10.83 35.46
C GLU A 263 25.22 -10.24 34.96
N GLN A 264 25.18 -8.93 34.67
CA GLN A 264 24.03 -8.25 34.15
C GLN A 264 23.69 -8.59 32.67
N TYR A 265 24.72 -9.01 31.92
CA TYR A 265 24.57 -9.27 30.50
C TYR A 265 24.41 -10.76 30.17
N ASP A 266 24.46 -11.66 31.17
CA ASP A 266 24.22 -13.08 30.96
C ASP A 266 22.83 -13.32 30.36
N LEU A 267 22.76 -14.09 29.29
CA LEU A 267 21.47 -14.43 28.68
C LEU A 267 20.76 -15.49 29.53
N GLU A 268 19.82 -15.03 30.34
CA GLU A 268 19.01 -15.89 31.19
C GLU A 268 17.81 -16.50 30.48
N THR A 269 17.21 -17.53 31.11
CA THR A 269 15.94 -18.08 30.62
C THR A 269 14.80 -17.07 30.83
N PRO A 270 14.00 -16.75 29.78
CA PRO A 270 12.89 -15.82 29.89
C PRO A 270 11.84 -16.24 30.91
N ASP A 271 11.16 -15.27 31.52
CA ASP A 271 9.89 -15.48 32.21
C ASP A 271 8.77 -15.69 31.17
N PHE A 272 8.60 -16.96 30.76
CA PHE A 272 7.67 -17.32 29.71
C PHE A 272 6.20 -16.97 30.03
N GLU A 273 5.81 -16.83 31.31
CA GLU A 273 4.45 -16.39 31.65
C GLU A 273 4.27 -14.91 31.31
N LYS A 274 5.20 -14.05 31.72
CA LYS A 274 5.17 -12.62 31.36
C LYS A 274 5.33 -12.37 29.87
N VAL A 275 6.22 -13.10 29.20
CA VAL A 275 6.34 -13.04 27.73
C VAL A 275 5.02 -13.37 27.08
N ARG A 276 4.33 -14.41 27.55
CA ARG A 276 3.03 -14.83 27.02
C ARG A 276 1.97 -13.75 27.20
N GLU A 277 1.90 -13.13 28.37
CA GLU A 277 0.96 -12.02 28.62
C GLU A 277 1.12 -10.89 27.60
N VAL A 278 2.36 -10.43 27.36
CA VAL A 278 2.63 -9.37 26.39
C VAL A 278 2.32 -9.83 24.96
N PHE A 279 2.72 -11.07 24.59
CA PHE A 279 2.51 -11.59 23.24
C PHE A 279 1.04 -11.88 22.93
N ASP A 280 0.24 -12.30 23.92
CA ASP A 280 -1.22 -12.47 23.77
C ASP A 280 -1.90 -11.09 23.55
N GLU A 281 -1.45 -10.04 24.26
CA GLU A 281 -1.97 -8.66 24.08
C GLU A 281 -1.75 -8.14 22.65
N ILE A 282 -0.60 -8.46 22.05
CA ILE A 282 -0.22 -8.00 20.71
C ILE A 282 -0.38 -9.08 19.62
N GLU A 283 -1.00 -10.21 19.98
CA GLU A 283 -1.34 -11.33 19.10
C GLU A 283 -0.12 -12.02 18.45
N PHE A 284 0.99 -12.15 19.20
CA PHE A 284 2.25 -12.76 18.76
C PHE A 284 2.39 -14.24 19.14
N ARG A 285 1.33 -15.04 19.06
CA ARG A 285 1.32 -16.45 19.47
C ARG A 285 2.48 -17.26 18.91
N ARG A 286 2.78 -17.05 17.64
CA ARG A 286 3.85 -17.76 16.93
C ARG A 286 5.27 -17.34 17.36
N LEU A 287 5.48 -16.03 17.59
CA LEU A 287 6.78 -15.59 18.12
C LEU A 287 7.05 -16.15 19.52
N TYR A 288 6.00 -16.36 20.31
CA TYR A 288 6.11 -17.06 21.59
C TYR A 288 6.65 -18.47 21.44
N GLU A 289 6.10 -19.26 20.52
CA GLU A 289 6.56 -20.63 20.28
C GLU A 289 7.99 -20.68 19.75
N ASN A 290 8.36 -19.76 18.85
CA ASN A 290 9.72 -19.66 18.33
C ASN A 290 10.72 -19.32 19.45
N LEU A 291 10.34 -18.39 20.32
CA LEU A 291 11.14 -18.05 21.49
C LEU A 291 11.29 -19.23 22.45
N TYR A 292 10.18 -19.93 22.76
CA TYR A 292 10.17 -21.10 23.62
C TYR A 292 11.07 -22.22 23.08
N ARG A 293 11.05 -22.48 21.78
CA ARG A 293 11.95 -23.45 21.12
C ARG A 293 13.42 -23.01 21.19
N ALA A 294 13.70 -21.73 20.93
CA ALA A 294 15.09 -21.21 20.93
C ALA A 294 15.81 -21.46 22.27
N PHE A 295 15.08 -21.40 23.39
CA PHE A 295 15.65 -21.68 24.71
C PHE A 295 15.60 -23.14 25.12
N ASN A 296 14.57 -23.92 24.74
CA ASN A 296 14.45 -25.33 25.13
C ASN A 296 15.35 -26.28 24.33
N GLU A 297 15.62 -26.01 23.07
CA GLU A 297 16.63 -26.74 22.28
C GLU A 297 18.04 -26.57 22.86
N GLN A 298 18.33 -25.48 23.55
CA GLN A 298 19.59 -25.29 24.28
C GLN A 298 19.70 -26.21 25.50
N SER A 299 18.62 -26.39 26.25
CA SER A 299 18.63 -27.24 27.45
C SER A 299 18.69 -28.76 27.12
N ALA A 300 18.16 -29.18 26.00
CA ALA A 300 18.26 -30.57 25.53
C ALA A 300 19.67 -30.99 25.10
N ILE A 301 20.45 -30.04 24.51
CA ILE A 301 21.83 -30.31 24.07
C ILE A 301 22.78 -30.33 25.26
N SER A 302 22.58 -29.48 26.28
CA SER A 302 23.40 -29.49 27.49
C SER A 302 23.20 -30.78 28.33
N ASN A 303 21.99 -31.33 28.34
CA ASN A 303 21.70 -32.59 29.02
C ASN A 303 22.19 -33.85 28.24
N GLN A 304 22.39 -33.77 26.92
CA GLN A 304 23.01 -34.85 26.13
C GLN A 304 24.53 -34.84 26.20
N GLN A 305 25.18 -33.71 26.42
CA GLN A 305 26.65 -33.66 26.62
C GLN A 305 27.09 -34.23 27.96
N SER A 306 26.24 -34.18 28.98
CA SER A 306 26.51 -34.81 30.29
C SER A 306 26.20 -36.31 30.34
N ALA A 307 25.54 -36.88 29.32
CA ALA A 307 25.16 -38.29 29.29
C ALA A 307 26.03 -39.18 28.36
N ASN A 308 26.99 -38.63 27.61
CA ASN A 308 27.77 -39.34 26.58
C ASN A 308 29.25 -39.58 26.91
N GLU A 309 29.63 -39.68 28.20
CA GLU A 309 30.99 -40.11 28.59
C GLU A 309 31.17 -41.62 28.85
N SER A 310 30.30 -42.45 28.31
CA SER A 310 30.53 -43.90 28.42
C SER A 310 29.86 -44.70 27.30
N ALA A 311 30.54 -44.86 26.14
CA ALA A 311 30.45 -46.05 25.29
C ALA A 311 31.32 -45.90 24.02
N PRO A 312 31.83 -47.00 23.43
CA PRO A 312 32.99 -46.98 22.53
C PRO A 312 32.64 -46.78 21.05
N LYS A 313 33.67 -46.27 20.31
CA LYS A 313 33.62 -46.03 18.86
C LYS A 313 33.41 -47.32 18.03
N PRO A 314 32.75 -47.20 16.89
CA PRO A 314 33.11 -47.99 15.71
C PRO A 314 33.35 -47.11 14.45
N VAL A 315 34.51 -47.40 13.88
CA VAL A 315 34.91 -47.60 12.47
C VAL A 315 34.27 -46.76 11.35
N SER A 316 35.20 -46.09 10.66
CA SER A 316 35.12 -45.33 9.44
C SER A 316 34.53 -46.07 8.24
N GLN A 317 33.64 -45.44 7.49
CA GLN A 317 33.52 -45.62 6.05
C GLN A 317 33.48 -44.31 5.29
N LYS A 318 34.19 -44.30 4.14
CA LYS A 318 34.42 -43.17 3.25
C LYS A 318 33.12 -42.63 2.67
N ALA A 319 32.98 -41.29 2.68
CA ALA A 319 31.98 -40.58 1.92
C ALA A 319 32.62 -39.96 0.68
N GLU A 320 32.01 -40.23 -0.46
CA GLU A 320 32.31 -39.62 -1.74
C GLU A 320 31.77 -38.17 -1.77
N SER A 321 32.54 -37.32 -2.42
CA SER A 321 32.25 -35.89 -2.61
C SER A 321 31.07 -35.63 -3.53
N GLY A 322 29.95 -35.21 -2.99
CA GLY A 322 28.87 -34.56 -3.73
C GLY A 322 28.86 -33.07 -3.45
N GLN A 323 29.09 -32.28 -4.46
CA GLN A 323 28.97 -30.81 -4.41
C GLN A 323 27.53 -30.43 -4.09
N GLN A 324 27.25 -29.97 -2.89
CA GLN A 324 26.02 -29.24 -2.60
C GLN A 324 26.16 -27.79 -3.13
N LYS A 325 25.42 -27.51 -4.20
CA LYS A 325 25.12 -26.11 -4.59
C LYS A 325 24.38 -25.44 -3.43
N ALA A 326 24.99 -24.43 -2.87
CA ALA A 326 24.32 -23.52 -1.96
C ALA A 326 23.16 -22.81 -2.73
N MET A 327 21.93 -23.09 -2.33
CA MET A 327 20.77 -22.30 -2.77
C MET A 327 20.87 -20.95 -2.11
N GLN A 328 21.02 -19.93 -2.91
CA GLN A 328 21.00 -18.52 -2.55
C GLN A 328 19.53 -18.11 -2.31
N LEU A 329 19.15 -17.95 -1.08
CA LEU A 329 17.80 -17.59 -0.61
C LEU A 329 17.68 -16.07 -0.46
N ASP A 330 16.78 -15.47 -1.21
CA ASP A 330 16.56 -14.00 -1.27
C ASP A 330 15.66 -13.54 -0.10
N LEU A 331 16.15 -12.72 0.82
CA LEU A 331 15.54 -12.42 2.13
C LEU A 331 14.27 -11.53 2.09
N PHE A 332 13.90 -10.98 0.93
CA PHE A 332 12.61 -10.28 0.74
C PHE A 332 11.61 -11.03 -0.14
N ALA A 333 12.07 -11.91 -1.02
CA ALA A 333 11.25 -12.96 -1.59
C ALA A 333 10.92 -14.01 -0.51
N ASN A 334 11.81 -14.19 0.47
CA ASN A 334 11.73 -15.16 1.54
C ASN A 334 11.16 -14.65 2.87
N PHE A 335 10.65 -13.42 2.99
CA PHE A 335 9.72 -13.18 4.09
C PHE A 335 8.46 -14.06 3.92
N GLU A 336 8.03 -14.29 2.69
CA GLU A 336 7.02 -15.30 2.38
C GLU A 336 7.57 -16.73 2.49
N GLU A 337 8.81 -17.04 2.09
CA GLU A 337 9.43 -18.37 2.21
C GLU A 337 10.02 -18.63 3.60
N LEU A 338 10.44 -17.64 4.39
CA LEU A 338 10.72 -17.81 5.81
C LEU A 338 9.44 -17.94 6.65
N GLU A 339 8.37 -17.30 6.25
CA GLU A 339 7.04 -17.67 6.71
C GLU A 339 6.71 -19.11 6.30
N GLN A 340 7.16 -19.60 5.16
CA GLN A 340 6.96 -20.98 4.71
C GLN A 340 7.82 -21.99 5.48
N ALA A 341 9.07 -21.71 5.79
CA ALA A 341 9.98 -22.61 6.49
C ALA A 341 9.81 -22.62 8.02
N THR A 342 9.15 -21.62 8.61
CA THR A 342 8.94 -21.48 10.05
C THR A 342 7.47 -21.41 10.47
N SER A 343 6.53 -21.61 9.53
CA SER A 343 5.09 -21.57 9.78
C SER A 343 4.64 -22.77 10.62
N THR A 344 4.15 -22.50 11.82
CA THR A 344 3.35 -23.45 12.61
C THR A 344 1.86 -23.36 12.28
N LYS A 345 1.47 -22.56 11.27
CA LYS A 345 0.10 -22.54 10.75
C LYS A 345 -0.22 -23.94 10.23
N LYS A 346 -1.43 -24.37 10.51
CA LYS A 346 -1.93 -25.61 9.94
C LYS A 346 -1.89 -25.52 8.42
N THR A 347 -1.52 -26.60 7.80
CA THR A 347 -1.56 -26.83 6.37
C THR A 347 -2.53 -27.96 6.06
N VAL A 348 -2.77 -28.26 4.82
CA VAL A 348 -3.57 -29.42 4.41
C VAL A 348 -3.09 -30.73 5.09
N LYS A 349 -1.81 -30.88 5.36
CA LYS A 349 -1.21 -32.07 6.03
C LYS A 349 -1.52 -32.16 7.52
N ASP A 350 -1.92 -31.08 8.15
CA ASP A 350 -2.16 -30.99 9.59
C ASP A 350 -3.65 -31.08 9.96
N ASN A 351 -4.54 -31.11 8.97
CA ASN A 351 -5.98 -31.17 9.15
C ASN A 351 -6.55 -32.49 8.63
N ASP A 352 -7.47 -33.11 9.39
CA ASP A 352 -8.30 -34.17 8.87
C ASP A 352 -9.25 -33.61 7.82
N HIS A 353 -9.11 -34.08 6.58
CA HIS A 353 -9.94 -33.66 5.45
C HIS A 353 -10.25 -34.86 4.53
N LEU A 354 -11.34 -34.68 3.76
CA LEU A 354 -11.74 -35.61 2.71
C LEU A 354 -11.95 -34.85 1.43
N TYR A 355 -10.89 -34.76 0.62
CA TYR A 355 -10.90 -34.13 -0.69
C TYR A 355 -10.91 -35.22 -1.76
N GLN A 356 -11.86 -35.15 -2.68
CA GLN A 356 -12.08 -36.19 -3.67
C GLN A 356 -12.27 -35.61 -5.06
N PHE A 357 -11.57 -36.11 -6.06
CA PHE A 357 -11.95 -35.83 -7.44
C PHE A 357 -13.08 -36.72 -7.91
N ILE A 358 -13.95 -36.16 -8.75
CA ILE A 358 -15.17 -36.81 -9.25
C ILE A 358 -15.15 -36.73 -10.77
N ASP A 359 -14.74 -37.80 -11.43
CA ASP A 359 -14.49 -37.85 -12.88
C ASP A 359 -15.58 -38.59 -13.68
N THR A 360 -16.45 -39.35 -13.01
CA THR A 360 -17.48 -40.11 -13.72
C THR A 360 -18.85 -39.41 -13.71
N PRO A 361 -19.61 -39.42 -14.83
CA PRO A 361 -20.95 -38.80 -14.88
C PRO A 361 -21.92 -39.35 -13.82
N LYS A 362 -21.76 -40.62 -13.43
CA LYS A 362 -22.59 -41.21 -12.37
C LYS A 362 -22.30 -40.58 -11.01
N ALA A 363 -21.02 -40.45 -10.66
CA ALA A 363 -20.61 -39.84 -9.39
C ALA A 363 -20.96 -38.34 -9.38
N GLN A 364 -20.78 -37.64 -10.50
CA GLN A 364 -21.17 -36.22 -10.67
C GLN A 364 -22.67 -36.01 -10.41
N LYS A 365 -23.54 -36.86 -10.98
CA LYS A 365 -24.99 -36.81 -10.71
C LYS A 365 -25.37 -37.05 -9.25
N ILE A 366 -24.62 -37.92 -8.55
CA ILE A 366 -24.78 -38.15 -7.10
C ILE A 366 -24.34 -36.90 -6.33
N LEU A 367 -23.20 -36.31 -6.68
CA LEU A 367 -22.72 -35.08 -6.08
C LEU A 367 -23.73 -33.94 -6.25
N VAL A 368 -24.24 -33.68 -7.46
CA VAL A 368 -25.25 -32.66 -7.74
C VAL A 368 -26.48 -32.86 -6.86
N LYS A 369 -26.96 -34.07 -6.69
CA LYS A 369 -28.08 -34.38 -5.80
C LYS A 369 -27.77 -33.98 -4.35
N ASN A 370 -26.54 -34.24 -3.90
CA ASN A 370 -26.09 -33.87 -2.55
C ASN A 370 -25.97 -32.36 -2.40
N LEU A 371 -25.39 -31.66 -3.38
CA LEU A 371 -25.27 -30.21 -3.40
C LEU A 371 -26.64 -29.51 -3.35
N MET A 372 -27.60 -30.02 -4.14
CA MET A 372 -28.96 -29.50 -4.17
C MET A 372 -29.74 -29.72 -2.87
N ALA A 373 -29.33 -30.63 -2.02
CA ALA A 373 -29.90 -30.87 -0.70
C ALA A 373 -29.36 -29.95 0.39
N GLN A 374 -28.29 -29.19 0.12
CA GLN A 374 -27.68 -28.25 1.08
C GLN A 374 -28.39 -26.91 1.10
N LYS A 375 -28.24 -26.17 2.20
CA LYS A 375 -28.70 -24.76 2.32
C LYS A 375 -27.68 -23.80 1.70
N SER A 376 -26.41 -24.12 1.81
CA SER A 376 -25.30 -23.33 1.31
C SER A 376 -24.20 -24.23 0.76
N VAL A 377 -23.63 -23.83 -0.38
CA VAL A 377 -22.54 -24.54 -1.05
C VAL A 377 -21.53 -23.52 -1.54
N CYS A 378 -20.26 -23.73 -1.20
CA CYS A 378 -19.15 -23.05 -1.82
C CYS A 378 -18.78 -23.73 -3.13
N PHE A 379 -18.42 -22.96 -4.13
CA PHE A 379 -17.82 -23.43 -5.38
C PHE A 379 -16.69 -22.50 -5.79
N ASP A 380 -15.78 -23.04 -6.58
CA ASP A 380 -14.68 -22.31 -7.18
C ASP A 380 -14.38 -22.87 -8.56
N THR A 381 -13.77 -22.08 -9.46
CA THR A 381 -13.42 -22.50 -10.82
C THR A 381 -11.93 -22.39 -11.08
N GLU A 382 -11.35 -23.47 -11.59
CA GLU A 382 -9.96 -23.48 -12.06
C GLU A 382 -9.88 -23.23 -13.55
N THR A 383 -8.94 -22.38 -13.96
CA THR A 383 -8.84 -21.88 -15.33
C THR A 383 -7.42 -21.88 -15.86
N THR A 384 -7.28 -21.77 -17.19
CA THR A 384 -5.98 -21.63 -17.86
C THR A 384 -5.36 -20.25 -17.75
N SER A 385 -6.14 -19.22 -17.43
CA SER A 385 -5.72 -17.80 -17.41
C SER A 385 -6.51 -16.99 -16.40
N LEU A 386 -5.91 -15.89 -15.91
CA LEU A 386 -6.61 -14.87 -15.12
C LEU A 386 -7.34 -13.84 -15.99
N ASN A 387 -7.16 -13.88 -17.33
CA ASN A 387 -7.98 -13.10 -18.25
C ASN A 387 -9.29 -13.84 -18.52
N GLU A 388 -10.36 -13.37 -17.92
CA GLU A 388 -11.67 -14.03 -17.94
C GLU A 388 -12.27 -14.21 -19.35
N LEU A 389 -11.85 -13.39 -20.33
CA LEU A 389 -12.32 -13.47 -21.71
C LEU A 389 -11.63 -14.60 -22.50
N GLU A 390 -10.40 -14.95 -22.12
CA GLU A 390 -9.58 -15.98 -22.78
C GLU A 390 -9.51 -17.27 -21.94
N ALA A 391 -9.96 -17.21 -20.69
CA ALA A 391 -9.85 -18.32 -19.75
C ALA A 391 -10.69 -19.52 -20.16
N GLU A 392 -10.06 -20.68 -20.27
CA GLU A 392 -10.74 -21.97 -20.42
C GLU A 392 -10.90 -22.64 -19.06
N LEU A 393 -12.06 -23.25 -18.81
CA LEU A 393 -12.28 -24.02 -17.61
C LEU A 393 -11.42 -25.29 -17.60
N VAL A 394 -10.73 -25.49 -16.49
CA VAL A 394 -9.92 -26.68 -16.21
C VAL A 394 -10.58 -27.59 -15.17
N GLY A 395 -11.35 -27.01 -14.27
CA GLY A 395 -12.05 -27.77 -13.25
C GLY A 395 -13.02 -26.90 -12.45
N MET A 396 -13.81 -27.55 -11.61
CA MET A 396 -14.69 -26.93 -10.63
C MET A 396 -14.52 -27.62 -9.28
N SER A 397 -14.52 -26.89 -8.19
CA SER A 397 -14.54 -27.47 -6.85
C SER A 397 -15.78 -27.06 -6.06
N PHE A 398 -16.18 -27.90 -5.11
CA PHE A 398 -17.35 -27.69 -4.27
C PHE A 398 -17.10 -28.10 -2.83
N SER A 399 -17.55 -27.27 -1.87
CA SER A 399 -17.57 -27.59 -0.44
C SER A 399 -18.89 -27.12 0.19
N TYR A 400 -19.38 -27.89 1.15
CA TYR A 400 -20.57 -27.54 1.94
C TYR A 400 -20.41 -27.88 3.41
N LYS A 401 -19.21 -28.28 3.78
CA LYS A 401 -18.86 -28.60 5.17
C LYS A 401 -17.35 -28.56 5.33
N LYS A 402 -16.88 -27.96 6.40
CA LYS A 402 -15.47 -27.91 6.78
C LYS A 402 -14.80 -29.29 6.67
N GLY A 403 -13.65 -29.35 6.00
CA GLY A 403 -12.86 -30.55 5.77
C GLY A 403 -13.46 -31.52 4.75
N LEU A 404 -14.48 -31.12 3.98
CA LEU A 404 -15.10 -31.94 2.95
C LEU A 404 -15.26 -31.14 1.67
N ALA A 405 -14.55 -31.53 0.63
CA ALA A 405 -14.64 -30.89 -0.67
C ALA A 405 -14.45 -31.86 -1.83
N TYR A 406 -14.89 -31.46 -2.99
CA TYR A 406 -14.92 -32.25 -4.21
C TYR A 406 -14.36 -31.43 -5.36
N TYR A 407 -13.48 -32.03 -6.16
CA TYR A 407 -12.97 -31.46 -7.40
C TYR A 407 -13.49 -32.21 -8.61
N ILE A 408 -13.92 -31.52 -9.62
CA ILE A 408 -14.40 -32.02 -10.88
C ILE A 408 -13.43 -31.60 -11.97
N PRO A 409 -12.52 -32.46 -12.43
CA PRO A 409 -11.65 -32.15 -13.55
C PRO A 409 -12.45 -32.08 -14.85
N LEU A 410 -12.09 -31.11 -15.70
CA LEU A 410 -12.74 -30.86 -16.99
C LEU A 410 -11.77 -31.15 -18.14
N SER A 411 -12.33 -31.67 -19.22
CA SER A 411 -11.61 -32.01 -20.43
C SER A 411 -11.07 -30.77 -21.15
N GLU A 412 -10.05 -30.93 -22.02
CA GLU A 412 -9.63 -29.91 -22.96
C GLU A 412 -10.63 -29.67 -24.10
N LYS A 413 -11.50 -30.65 -24.36
CA LYS A 413 -12.51 -30.55 -25.40
C LYS A 413 -13.75 -29.82 -24.87
N ARG A 414 -14.05 -28.72 -25.49
CA ARG A 414 -15.18 -27.85 -25.07
C ARG A 414 -16.52 -28.60 -25.04
N GLU A 415 -16.75 -29.54 -25.96
CA GLU A 415 -17.98 -30.37 -26.01
C GLU A 415 -18.14 -31.22 -24.76
N GLU A 416 -17.07 -31.86 -24.31
CA GLU A 416 -17.07 -32.70 -23.09
C GLU A 416 -17.24 -31.84 -21.83
N VAL A 417 -16.67 -30.61 -21.82
CA VAL A 417 -16.90 -29.59 -20.76
C VAL A 417 -18.39 -29.23 -20.70
N LEU A 418 -19.03 -28.93 -21.82
CA LEU A 418 -20.44 -28.60 -21.89
C LEU A 418 -21.35 -29.74 -21.40
N GLU A 419 -21.00 -31.00 -21.73
CA GLU A 419 -21.73 -32.18 -21.23
C GLU A 419 -21.63 -32.30 -19.70
N THR A 420 -20.45 -32.01 -19.14
CA THR A 420 -20.26 -32.02 -17.69
C THR A 420 -21.02 -30.88 -17.03
N LEU A 421 -20.94 -29.65 -17.58
CA LEU A 421 -21.66 -28.49 -17.06
C LEU A 421 -23.17 -28.65 -17.09
N GLU A 422 -23.73 -29.35 -18.10
CA GLU A 422 -25.15 -29.65 -18.17
C GLU A 422 -25.62 -30.53 -16.99
N ILE A 423 -24.74 -31.42 -16.45
CA ILE A 423 -25.05 -32.19 -15.22
C ILE A 423 -25.17 -31.25 -14.01
N PHE A 424 -24.31 -30.21 -13.91
CA PHE A 424 -24.29 -29.27 -12.79
C PHE A 424 -25.29 -28.09 -12.94
N LYS A 425 -25.85 -27.87 -14.11
CA LYS A 425 -26.77 -26.76 -14.40
C LYS A 425 -27.91 -26.62 -13.41
N SER A 426 -28.54 -27.76 -13.06
CA SER A 426 -29.62 -27.80 -12.06
C SER A 426 -29.22 -27.28 -10.68
N PHE A 427 -27.97 -27.41 -10.31
CA PHE A 427 -27.41 -26.85 -9.08
C PHE A 427 -27.20 -25.33 -9.22
N PHE A 428 -26.58 -24.86 -10.31
CA PHE A 428 -26.30 -23.44 -10.51
C PHE A 428 -27.60 -22.64 -10.65
N GLU A 429 -28.64 -23.19 -11.28
CA GLU A 429 -29.92 -22.54 -11.46
C GLU A 429 -30.87 -22.64 -10.26
N LYS A 430 -30.56 -23.47 -9.25
CA LYS A 430 -31.41 -23.65 -8.07
C LYS A 430 -31.43 -22.42 -7.19
N GLU A 431 -32.58 -21.77 -6.99
CA GLU A 431 -32.68 -20.50 -6.24
C GLU A 431 -32.54 -20.67 -4.73
N ASP A 432 -32.98 -21.81 -4.17
CA ASP A 432 -33.07 -22.08 -2.73
C ASP A 432 -31.71 -22.43 -2.10
N VAL A 433 -30.64 -22.59 -2.87
CA VAL A 433 -29.29 -22.87 -2.38
C VAL A 433 -28.44 -21.61 -2.46
N LEU A 434 -27.90 -21.17 -1.33
CA LEU A 434 -26.92 -20.10 -1.27
C LEU A 434 -25.60 -20.56 -1.93
N LYS A 435 -25.16 -19.86 -2.97
CA LYS A 435 -23.88 -20.12 -3.62
C LYS A 435 -22.83 -19.16 -3.06
N ILE A 436 -21.73 -19.73 -2.59
CA ILE A 436 -20.62 -19.02 -1.97
C ILE A 436 -19.40 -19.14 -2.87
N ALA A 437 -18.64 -18.06 -3.04
CA ALA A 437 -17.32 -18.12 -3.66
C ALA A 437 -16.42 -17.01 -3.12
N HIS A 438 -15.17 -16.96 -3.56
CA HIS A 438 -14.23 -15.89 -3.30
C HIS A 438 -13.87 -15.20 -4.60
N ASN A 439 -14.15 -13.90 -4.76
CA ASN A 439 -14.06 -13.18 -6.03
C ASN A 439 -15.04 -13.73 -7.10
N LEU A 440 -16.23 -14.03 -6.65
CA LEU A 440 -17.31 -14.68 -7.41
C LEU A 440 -17.58 -14.05 -8.79
N LYS A 441 -17.29 -12.77 -8.99
CA LYS A 441 -17.45 -12.10 -10.28
C LYS A 441 -16.61 -12.75 -11.39
N PHE A 442 -15.42 -13.27 -11.06
CA PHE A 442 -14.56 -14.02 -11.98
C PHE A 442 -15.29 -15.30 -12.45
N ASP A 443 -15.75 -16.12 -11.51
CA ASP A 443 -16.45 -17.38 -11.79
C ASP A 443 -17.73 -17.17 -12.60
N LEU A 444 -18.49 -16.11 -12.27
CA LEU A 444 -19.67 -15.72 -13.04
C LEU A 444 -19.36 -15.46 -14.51
N LYS A 445 -18.28 -14.72 -14.80
CA LYS A 445 -17.89 -14.41 -16.18
C LYS A 445 -17.39 -15.64 -16.92
N VAL A 446 -16.58 -16.47 -16.27
CA VAL A 446 -16.07 -17.71 -16.86
C VAL A 446 -17.22 -18.66 -17.17
N LEU A 447 -18.12 -18.95 -16.23
CA LEU A 447 -19.26 -19.82 -16.41
C LEU A 447 -20.26 -19.30 -17.48
N HIS A 448 -20.41 -17.96 -17.54
CA HIS A 448 -21.25 -17.33 -18.57
C HIS A 448 -20.78 -17.64 -19.99
N GLN A 449 -19.48 -17.76 -20.26
CA GLN A 449 -18.95 -18.13 -21.57
C GLN A 449 -19.33 -19.55 -22.00
N TYR A 450 -19.69 -20.41 -21.04
CA TYR A 450 -20.19 -21.76 -21.27
C TYR A 450 -21.71 -21.85 -21.21
N GLY A 451 -22.42 -20.70 -21.13
CA GLY A 451 -23.88 -20.66 -21.09
C GLY A 451 -24.50 -21.09 -19.77
N VAL A 452 -23.70 -21.07 -18.68
CA VAL A 452 -24.18 -21.38 -17.33
C VAL A 452 -24.58 -20.09 -16.63
N GLU A 453 -25.82 -20.00 -16.18
CA GLU A 453 -26.36 -18.92 -15.37
C GLU A 453 -26.43 -19.32 -13.90
N ILE A 454 -25.93 -18.45 -12.99
CA ILE A 454 -26.02 -18.70 -11.56
C ILE A 454 -27.19 -17.92 -10.97
N LYS A 455 -28.22 -18.63 -10.52
CA LYS A 455 -29.45 -18.08 -9.92
C LYS A 455 -29.43 -18.18 -8.40
N GLY A 456 -30.34 -17.47 -7.75
CA GLY A 456 -30.55 -17.45 -6.32
C GLY A 456 -29.61 -16.46 -5.61
N THR A 457 -29.55 -16.64 -4.28
CA THR A 457 -28.73 -15.79 -3.40
C THR A 457 -27.25 -16.16 -3.53
N LEU A 458 -26.42 -15.14 -3.60
CA LEU A 458 -24.96 -15.26 -3.73
C LEU A 458 -24.26 -14.67 -2.51
N PHE A 459 -23.09 -15.19 -2.20
CA PHE A 459 -22.22 -14.69 -1.15
C PHE A 459 -20.76 -14.67 -1.63
N ASP A 460 -20.15 -13.50 -1.68
CA ASP A 460 -18.74 -13.35 -1.99
C ASP A 460 -17.97 -13.02 -0.71
N THR A 461 -17.03 -13.89 -0.32
CA THR A 461 -16.24 -13.73 0.92
C THR A 461 -15.24 -12.57 0.84
N MET A 462 -14.77 -12.21 -0.37
CA MET A 462 -13.91 -11.04 -0.60
C MET A 462 -14.68 -9.74 -0.33
N ILE A 463 -15.89 -9.61 -0.88
CA ILE A 463 -16.76 -8.44 -0.66
C ILE A 463 -17.23 -8.38 0.80
N ALA A 464 -17.56 -9.52 1.40
CA ALA A 464 -17.94 -9.57 2.82
C ALA A 464 -16.84 -9.04 3.72
N HIS A 465 -15.59 -9.51 3.52
CA HIS A 465 -14.46 -9.01 4.31
C HIS A 465 -14.16 -7.53 4.01
N TYR A 466 -14.29 -7.08 2.77
CA TYR A 466 -14.12 -5.67 2.44
C TYR A 466 -15.09 -4.77 3.22
N LEU A 467 -16.35 -5.15 3.37
CA LEU A 467 -17.30 -4.36 4.16
C LEU A 467 -16.97 -4.36 5.66
N LEU A 468 -16.42 -5.46 6.17
CA LEU A 468 -15.98 -5.57 7.58
C LEU A 468 -14.67 -4.81 7.84
N ASN A 469 -13.74 -4.80 6.89
CA ASN A 469 -12.43 -4.17 7.02
C ASN A 469 -11.94 -3.57 5.69
N PRO A 470 -12.44 -2.40 5.28
CA PRO A 470 -12.18 -1.83 3.95
C PRO A 470 -10.71 -1.42 3.69
N ASP A 471 -9.87 -1.33 4.72
CA ASP A 471 -8.44 -1.00 4.60
C ASP A 471 -7.55 -2.25 4.53
N GLY A 472 -8.13 -3.45 4.64
CA GLY A 472 -7.43 -4.73 4.68
C GLY A 472 -7.04 -5.26 3.28
N ARG A 473 -6.30 -6.37 3.28
CA ARG A 473 -6.18 -7.24 2.11
C ARG A 473 -7.35 -8.22 2.11
N HIS A 474 -7.82 -8.56 0.92
CA HIS A 474 -9.04 -9.37 0.78
C HIS A 474 -8.79 -10.70 0.04
N GLY A 475 -7.56 -11.01 -0.34
CA GLY A 475 -7.24 -12.29 -1.00
C GLY A 475 -7.38 -13.47 -0.04
N MET A 476 -7.83 -14.62 -0.56
CA MET A 476 -8.18 -15.83 0.20
C MET A 476 -7.02 -16.33 1.07
N ASP A 477 -5.82 -16.44 0.53
CA ASP A 477 -4.63 -16.89 1.27
C ASP A 477 -4.40 -16.03 2.51
N TYR A 478 -4.45 -14.70 2.33
CA TYR A 478 -4.30 -13.76 3.44
C TYR A 478 -5.42 -13.91 4.48
N LEU A 479 -6.67 -14.08 4.04
CA LEU A 479 -7.82 -14.25 4.93
C LEU A 479 -7.76 -15.58 5.67
N SER A 480 -7.37 -16.65 5.00
CA SER A 480 -7.15 -17.95 5.61
C SER A 480 -6.08 -17.89 6.72
N GLU A 481 -4.98 -17.21 6.41
CA GLU A 481 -3.90 -17.03 7.37
C GLU A 481 -4.31 -16.18 8.58
N MET A 482 -5.09 -15.14 8.37
CA MET A 482 -5.50 -14.19 9.43
C MET A 482 -6.63 -14.71 10.31
N TYR A 483 -7.59 -15.41 9.72
CA TYR A 483 -8.83 -15.76 10.41
C TYR A 483 -8.98 -17.24 10.74
N LEU A 484 -8.30 -18.13 10.00
CA LEU A 484 -8.37 -19.58 10.21
C LEU A 484 -7.08 -20.17 10.81
N ASP A 485 -6.02 -19.35 10.94
CA ASP A 485 -4.66 -19.80 11.32
C ASP A 485 -4.17 -20.98 10.43
N TYR A 486 -4.50 -20.84 9.14
CA TYR A 486 -4.27 -21.88 8.14
C TYR A 486 -3.57 -21.29 6.92
N LYS A 487 -2.52 -21.97 6.44
CA LYS A 487 -1.76 -21.60 5.26
C LYS A 487 -2.13 -22.51 4.10
N PRO A 488 -2.81 -21.98 3.06
CA PRO A 488 -3.16 -22.75 1.86
C PRO A 488 -1.93 -23.13 1.04
N VAL A 489 -2.12 -24.10 0.15
CA VAL A 489 -1.17 -24.42 -0.90
C VAL A 489 -1.09 -23.23 -1.86
N SER A 490 0.12 -22.75 -2.16
CA SER A 490 0.27 -21.64 -3.12
C SER A 490 0.22 -22.16 -4.56
N ILE A 491 -0.55 -21.48 -5.42
CA ILE A 491 -0.61 -21.80 -6.85
C ILE A 491 0.78 -21.76 -7.53
N GLU A 492 1.69 -20.89 -7.06
CA GLU A 492 3.06 -20.81 -7.59
C GLU A 492 3.88 -22.09 -7.35
N THR A 493 3.51 -22.91 -6.38
CA THR A 493 4.16 -24.22 -6.15
C THR A 493 3.76 -25.25 -7.18
N LEU A 494 2.61 -25.09 -7.80
CA LEU A 494 2.03 -26.01 -8.79
C LEU A 494 2.41 -25.61 -10.23
N ILE A 495 2.23 -24.34 -10.58
CA ILE A 495 2.43 -23.86 -11.96
C ILE A 495 3.71 -23.02 -12.13
N GLY A 496 4.48 -22.81 -11.07
CA GLY A 496 5.69 -21.99 -11.09
C GLY A 496 5.46 -20.50 -10.89
N LYS A 497 6.54 -19.76 -10.63
CA LYS A 497 6.49 -18.31 -10.39
C LYS A 497 6.06 -17.54 -11.63
N LYS A 498 5.35 -16.42 -11.43
CA LYS A 498 4.89 -15.53 -12.51
C LYS A 498 6.03 -15.11 -13.44
N GLY A 499 5.89 -15.42 -14.73
CA GLY A 499 6.88 -15.09 -15.74
C GLY A 499 6.67 -15.90 -17.04
N LYS A 500 7.60 -15.76 -17.98
CA LYS A 500 7.50 -16.43 -19.29
C LYS A 500 7.46 -17.97 -19.24
N ASN A 501 7.93 -18.56 -18.16
CA ASN A 501 8.02 -20.02 -17.97
C ASN A 501 6.96 -20.54 -16.98
N GLN A 502 5.96 -19.74 -16.62
CA GLN A 502 4.85 -20.20 -15.79
C GLN A 502 4.00 -21.18 -16.59
N GLY A 503 3.72 -22.36 -16.03
CA GLY A 503 2.79 -23.34 -16.58
C GLY A 503 1.33 -22.90 -16.42
N THR A 504 0.43 -23.78 -16.81
CA THR A 504 -1.02 -23.61 -16.60
C THR A 504 -1.53 -24.64 -15.58
N PHE A 505 -2.68 -24.37 -14.97
CA PHE A 505 -3.29 -25.31 -14.03
C PHE A 505 -3.63 -26.66 -14.70
N ARG A 506 -3.80 -26.69 -16.02
CA ARG A 506 -4.06 -27.89 -16.81
C ARG A 506 -2.89 -28.88 -16.82
N ASP A 507 -1.68 -28.40 -16.59
CA ASP A 507 -0.46 -29.20 -16.57
C ASP A 507 -0.18 -29.87 -15.20
N VAL A 508 -0.99 -29.56 -14.18
CA VAL A 508 -0.82 -30.02 -12.80
C VAL A 508 -1.33 -31.47 -12.65
N ASP A 509 -0.61 -32.30 -11.88
CA ASP A 509 -1.06 -33.66 -11.54
C ASP A 509 -2.44 -33.65 -10.89
N ILE A 510 -3.31 -34.62 -11.27
CA ILE A 510 -4.70 -34.64 -10.83
C ILE A 510 -4.87 -34.69 -9.31
N LEU A 511 -3.97 -35.33 -8.58
CA LEU A 511 -4.04 -35.42 -7.12
C LEU A 511 -3.64 -34.07 -6.49
N GLU A 512 -2.60 -33.43 -7.00
CA GLU A 512 -2.17 -32.09 -6.56
C GLU A 512 -3.22 -31.05 -6.91
N ALA A 513 -3.80 -31.10 -8.12
CA ALA A 513 -4.90 -30.23 -8.54
C ALA A 513 -6.15 -30.41 -7.68
N THR A 514 -6.45 -31.67 -7.30
CA THR A 514 -7.59 -31.98 -6.41
C THR A 514 -7.37 -31.39 -5.02
N GLU A 515 -6.17 -31.56 -4.47
CA GLU A 515 -5.84 -31.05 -3.15
C GLU A 515 -5.93 -29.53 -3.09
N TYR A 516 -5.38 -28.84 -4.09
CA TYR A 516 -5.43 -27.39 -4.21
C TYR A 516 -6.86 -26.86 -4.38
N ALA A 517 -7.57 -27.29 -5.43
CA ALA A 517 -8.90 -26.76 -5.75
C ALA A 517 -9.95 -27.09 -4.69
N ALA A 518 -9.89 -28.26 -4.08
CA ALA A 518 -10.77 -28.66 -2.99
C ALA A 518 -10.47 -27.87 -1.70
N GLU A 519 -9.19 -27.57 -1.43
CA GLU A 519 -8.75 -26.71 -0.33
C GLU A 519 -9.34 -25.30 -0.47
N ASP A 520 -9.28 -24.70 -1.66
CA ASP A 520 -9.79 -23.35 -1.92
C ASP A 520 -11.30 -23.26 -1.67
N ALA A 521 -12.08 -24.25 -2.11
CA ALA A 521 -13.52 -24.32 -1.82
C ALA A 521 -13.80 -24.53 -0.32
N ASP A 522 -13.05 -25.35 0.40
CA ASP A 522 -13.23 -25.57 1.83
C ASP A 522 -12.86 -24.35 2.66
N ILE A 523 -11.74 -23.70 2.37
CA ILE A 523 -11.33 -22.45 3.02
C ILE A 523 -12.37 -21.37 2.82
N THR A 524 -12.83 -21.18 1.59
CA THR A 524 -13.85 -20.19 1.26
C THR A 524 -15.16 -20.45 1.99
N PHE A 525 -15.57 -21.71 2.14
CA PHE A 525 -16.71 -22.08 2.96
C PHE A 525 -16.52 -21.73 4.44
N GLN A 526 -15.35 -22.01 5.00
CA GLN A 526 -15.02 -21.65 6.39
C GLN A 526 -14.99 -20.12 6.59
N LEU A 527 -14.49 -19.33 5.63
CA LEU A 527 -14.52 -17.87 5.67
C LEU A 527 -15.96 -17.34 5.64
N TYR A 528 -16.86 -17.96 4.85
CA TYR A 528 -18.28 -17.63 4.88
C TYR A 528 -18.88 -17.85 6.26
N GLU A 529 -18.64 -18.99 6.90
CA GLU A 529 -19.13 -19.28 8.25
C GLU A 529 -18.69 -18.23 9.29
N LEU A 530 -17.53 -17.61 9.09
CA LEU A 530 -17.01 -16.56 9.95
C LEU A 530 -17.59 -15.18 9.62
N PHE A 531 -17.68 -14.81 8.33
CA PHE A 531 -18.03 -13.44 7.94
C PHE A 531 -19.53 -13.18 7.90
N ALA A 532 -20.36 -14.17 7.57
CA ALA A 532 -21.79 -13.96 7.52
C ALA A 532 -22.40 -13.54 8.88
N PRO A 533 -22.06 -14.15 10.04
CA PRO A 533 -22.52 -13.67 11.33
C PRO A 533 -21.96 -12.28 11.70
N GLN A 534 -20.74 -11.95 11.23
CA GLN A 534 -20.15 -10.64 11.49
C GLN A 534 -20.85 -9.53 10.71
N LEU A 535 -21.20 -9.74 9.42
CA LEU A 535 -22.00 -8.78 8.66
C LEU A 535 -23.31 -8.45 9.36
N LYS A 536 -23.97 -9.46 9.93
CA LYS A 536 -25.21 -9.28 10.70
C LYS A 536 -24.97 -8.47 11.98
N LYS A 537 -23.94 -8.82 12.75
CA LYS A 537 -23.56 -8.12 13.99
C LYS A 537 -23.24 -6.64 13.75
N GLU A 538 -22.59 -6.34 12.61
CA GLU A 538 -22.17 -5.00 12.24
C GLU A 538 -23.24 -4.21 11.46
N ASN A 539 -24.47 -4.74 11.29
CA ASN A 539 -25.59 -4.17 10.52
C ASN A 539 -25.23 -3.88 9.05
N LEU A 540 -24.45 -4.75 8.43
CA LEU A 540 -23.99 -4.62 7.04
C LEU A 540 -24.74 -5.54 6.06
N GLU A 541 -25.71 -6.36 6.53
CA GLU A 541 -26.44 -7.31 5.68
C GLU A 541 -27.19 -6.61 4.55
N ASP A 542 -27.88 -5.50 4.81
CA ASP A 542 -28.61 -4.75 3.79
C ASP A 542 -27.67 -4.19 2.73
N LEU A 543 -26.55 -3.58 3.14
CA LEU A 543 -25.52 -3.09 2.23
C LEU A 543 -24.96 -4.24 1.37
N PHE A 544 -24.67 -5.39 1.98
CA PHE A 544 -24.13 -6.56 1.30
C PHE A 544 -25.12 -7.16 0.31
N TYR A 545 -26.31 -7.56 0.76
CA TYR A 545 -27.27 -8.31 -0.06
C TYR A 545 -28.12 -7.44 -1.00
N LYS A 546 -28.38 -6.16 -0.67
CA LYS A 546 -29.23 -5.28 -1.48
C LYS A 546 -28.44 -4.40 -2.44
N ILE A 547 -27.14 -4.14 -2.15
CA ILE A 547 -26.31 -3.26 -2.97
C ILE A 547 -25.12 -4.02 -3.56
N GLU A 548 -24.17 -4.52 -2.75
CA GLU A 548 -22.90 -5.04 -3.29
C GLU A 548 -23.08 -6.33 -4.10
N MET A 549 -23.86 -7.28 -3.63
CA MET A 549 -24.05 -8.55 -4.34
C MET A 549 -24.84 -8.40 -5.63
N PRO A 550 -25.96 -7.65 -5.71
CA PRO A 550 -26.64 -7.39 -6.99
C PRO A 550 -25.75 -6.60 -7.96
N LEU A 551 -25.02 -5.59 -7.46
CA LEU A 551 -24.09 -4.81 -8.28
C LEU A 551 -23.03 -5.68 -8.96
N MET A 552 -22.50 -6.69 -8.26
CA MET A 552 -21.49 -7.60 -8.83
C MET A 552 -21.96 -8.23 -10.15
N LYS A 553 -23.23 -8.62 -10.24
CA LYS A 553 -23.83 -9.14 -11.50
C LYS A 553 -23.89 -8.06 -12.60
N VAL A 554 -24.25 -6.84 -12.25
CA VAL A 554 -24.27 -5.70 -13.18
C VAL A 554 -22.86 -5.43 -13.71
N LEU A 555 -21.85 -5.40 -12.82
CA LEU A 555 -20.46 -5.20 -13.20
C LEU A 555 -19.94 -6.32 -14.11
N ALA A 556 -20.30 -7.58 -13.85
CA ALA A 556 -19.93 -8.69 -14.73
C ALA A 556 -20.50 -8.48 -16.15
N LYS A 557 -21.76 -8.05 -16.30
CA LYS A 557 -22.37 -7.72 -17.60
C LYS A 557 -21.65 -6.55 -18.29
N MET A 558 -21.31 -5.49 -17.56
CA MET A 558 -20.59 -4.33 -18.09
C MET A 558 -19.19 -4.72 -18.60
N GLU A 559 -18.47 -5.51 -17.81
CA GLU A 559 -17.14 -5.98 -18.15
C GLU A 559 -17.14 -6.90 -19.37
N LEU A 560 -18.12 -7.79 -19.48
CA LEU A 560 -18.32 -8.63 -20.67
C LEU A 560 -18.78 -7.82 -21.89
N ALA A 561 -19.52 -6.73 -21.70
CA ALA A 561 -19.98 -5.89 -22.80
C ALA A 561 -18.82 -5.10 -23.44
N GLY A 562 -17.87 -4.59 -22.65
CA GLY A 562 -16.77 -3.76 -23.12
C GLY A 562 -17.21 -2.49 -23.87
N ILE A 563 -16.27 -1.70 -24.33
CA ILE A 563 -16.53 -0.47 -25.11
C ILE A 563 -15.66 -0.43 -26.38
N SER A 564 -16.26 0.00 -27.51
CA SER A 564 -15.56 0.09 -28.78
C SER A 564 -14.64 1.30 -28.85
N LEU A 565 -13.48 1.15 -29.48
CA LEU A 565 -12.53 2.22 -29.74
C LEU A 565 -12.33 2.46 -31.23
N ASP A 566 -12.24 3.73 -31.62
CA ASP A 566 -11.79 4.14 -32.96
C ASP A 566 -10.25 4.31 -32.95
N GLU A 567 -9.57 3.29 -33.45
CA GLU A 567 -8.09 3.33 -33.56
C GLU A 567 -7.59 4.45 -34.48
N ASN A 568 -8.34 4.83 -35.51
CA ASN A 568 -7.91 5.89 -36.41
C ASN A 568 -7.95 7.26 -35.73
N TRP A 569 -8.99 7.47 -34.90
CA TRP A 569 -9.07 8.65 -34.04
C TRP A 569 -7.85 8.73 -33.11
N LEU A 570 -7.51 7.63 -32.40
CA LEU A 570 -6.34 7.59 -31.51
C LEU A 570 -5.01 7.80 -32.27
N LYS A 571 -4.86 7.22 -33.47
CA LYS A 571 -3.68 7.44 -34.30
C LYS A 571 -3.53 8.92 -34.74
N GLN A 572 -4.65 9.60 -34.99
CA GLN A 572 -4.62 11.04 -35.30
C GLN A 572 -4.27 11.86 -34.06
N GLU A 573 -4.90 11.60 -32.92
CA GLU A 573 -4.59 12.28 -31.65
C GLU A 573 -3.14 12.06 -31.23
N SER A 574 -2.56 10.87 -31.47
CA SER A 574 -1.14 10.61 -31.22
C SER A 574 -0.22 11.52 -32.01
N LYS A 575 -0.52 11.75 -33.30
CA LYS A 575 0.23 12.69 -34.15
C LYS A 575 0.07 14.13 -33.70
N ASP A 576 -1.13 14.54 -33.34
CA ASP A 576 -1.43 15.90 -32.92
C ASP A 576 -0.74 16.21 -31.59
N LEU A 577 -0.78 15.29 -30.62
CA LEU A 577 -0.04 15.39 -29.37
C LEU A 577 1.47 15.40 -29.58
N GLU A 578 2.00 14.63 -30.55
CA GLU A 578 3.43 14.67 -30.89
C GLU A 578 3.84 16.03 -31.43
N ASN A 579 3.04 16.66 -32.27
CA ASN A 579 3.29 18.01 -32.78
C ASN A 579 3.23 19.06 -31.67
N ASP A 580 2.23 18.96 -30.78
CA ASP A 580 2.10 19.86 -29.64
C ASP A 580 3.30 19.73 -28.69
N LEU A 581 3.74 18.51 -28.41
CA LEU A 581 4.93 18.23 -27.59
C LEU A 581 6.20 18.84 -28.20
N LYS A 582 6.43 18.67 -29.51
CA LYS A 582 7.56 19.28 -30.22
C LYS A 582 7.53 20.81 -30.14
N ASN A 583 6.36 21.41 -30.32
CA ASN A 583 6.19 22.87 -30.19
C ASN A 583 6.47 23.38 -28.76
N LEU A 584 6.06 22.61 -27.74
CA LEU A 584 6.35 22.92 -26.34
C LEU A 584 7.83 22.75 -26.02
N GLU A 585 8.48 21.71 -26.53
CA GLU A 585 9.94 21.49 -26.38
C GLU A 585 10.74 22.68 -26.91
N ILE A 586 10.43 23.14 -28.12
CA ILE A 586 11.09 24.30 -28.72
C ILE A 586 10.94 25.52 -27.80
N LYS A 587 9.73 25.84 -27.36
CA LYS A 587 9.49 26.97 -26.46
C LYS A 587 10.22 26.85 -25.12
N ILE A 588 10.24 25.64 -24.56
CA ILE A 588 10.91 25.39 -23.27
C ILE A 588 12.42 25.55 -23.44
N PHE A 589 13.01 25.07 -24.53
CA PHE A 589 14.43 25.21 -24.81
C PHE A 589 14.81 26.66 -25.11
N GLU A 590 13.98 27.42 -25.84
CA GLU A 590 14.17 28.86 -26.01
C GLU A 590 14.16 29.62 -24.67
N LEU A 591 13.24 29.30 -23.76
CA LEU A 591 13.12 29.91 -22.45
C LEU A 591 14.22 29.50 -21.47
N SER A 592 14.73 28.28 -21.58
CA SER A 592 15.83 27.75 -20.74
C SER A 592 17.22 28.15 -21.25
N GLY A 593 17.31 28.48 -22.57
CA GLY A 593 18.57 28.78 -23.25
C GLY A 593 19.41 27.54 -23.63
N GLU A 594 18.90 26.33 -23.45
CA GLU A 594 19.58 25.09 -23.81
C GLU A 594 18.59 23.93 -23.95
N GLU A 595 19.04 22.88 -24.68
CA GLU A 595 18.31 21.62 -24.80
C GLU A 595 18.63 20.66 -23.65
N PHE A 596 17.61 20.00 -23.11
CA PHE A 596 17.76 19.00 -22.04
C PHE A 596 16.66 17.95 -22.10
N ASN A 597 16.86 16.82 -21.43
CA ASN A 597 15.84 15.77 -21.38
C ASN A 597 14.72 16.16 -20.36
N MET A 598 13.58 16.58 -20.90
CA MET A 598 12.40 16.99 -20.12
C MET A 598 11.81 15.87 -19.27
N ASN A 599 12.02 14.60 -19.64
CA ASN A 599 11.60 13.42 -18.88
C ASN A 599 12.59 13.06 -17.76
N SER A 600 13.71 13.79 -17.63
CA SER A 600 14.66 13.63 -16.54
C SER A 600 14.39 14.64 -15.42
N PRO A 601 13.83 14.21 -14.25
CA PRO A 601 13.61 15.12 -13.13
C PRO A 601 14.89 15.80 -12.64
N ARG A 602 16.03 15.15 -12.81
CA ARG A 602 17.34 15.67 -12.45
C ARG A 602 17.73 16.85 -13.34
N GLN A 603 17.73 16.67 -14.66
CA GLN A 603 18.11 17.74 -15.59
C GLN A 603 17.15 18.92 -15.51
N LEU A 604 15.84 18.64 -15.43
CA LEU A 604 14.82 19.67 -15.23
C LEU A 604 15.07 20.47 -13.93
N GLY A 605 15.40 19.78 -12.84
CA GLY A 605 15.71 20.44 -11.56
C GLY A 605 16.96 21.31 -11.63
N GLU A 606 18.03 20.86 -12.31
CA GLU A 606 19.26 21.63 -12.53
C GLU A 606 18.94 22.91 -13.34
N ILE A 607 18.13 22.81 -14.40
CA ILE A 607 17.70 23.97 -15.20
C ILE A 607 16.92 24.98 -14.37
N LEU A 608 15.82 24.54 -13.72
CA LEU A 608 14.90 25.43 -13.05
C LEU A 608 15.51 26.09 -11.79
N PHE A 609 16.30 25.35 -11.02
CA PHE A 609 16.74 25.79 -9.69
C PHE A 609 18.21 26.20 -9.61
N GLU A 610 19.09 25.67 -10.46
CA GLU A 610 20.51 26.06 -10.46
C GLU A 610 20.79 27.16 -11.51
N LYS A 611 20.30 26.98 -12.74
CA LYS A 611 20.55 27.93 -13.84
C LYS A 611 19.59 29.10 -13.83
N MET A 612 18.29 28.82 -13.86
CA MET A 612 17.26 29.88 -13.86
C MET A 612 16.98 30.47 -12.48
N LYS A 613 17.36 29.76 -11.39
CA LYS A 613 17.23 30.17 -9.98
C LYS A 613 15.80 30.61 -9.60
N LEU A 614 14.79 29.90 -10.12
CA LEU A 614 13.38 30.25 -9.92
C LEU A 614 12.94 30.13 -8.46
N ASP A 615 13.57 29.27 -7.67
CA ASP A 615 13.38 29.19 -6.23
C ASP A 615 14.71 28.94 -5.52
N PRO A 616 15.28 29.96 -4.84
CA PRO A 616 16.52 29.78 -4.06
C PRO A 616 16.39 28.80 -2.89
N LYS A 617 15.14 28.48 -2.47
CA LYS A 617 14.84 27.56 -1.36
C LYS A 617 14.26 26.22 -1.85
N ALA A 618 14.50 25.87 -3.12
CA ALA A 618 14.00 24.63 -3.69
C ALA A 618 14.47 23.40 -2.91
N LYS A 619 13.52 22.56 -2.51
CA LYS A 619 13.80 21.36 -1.73
C LYS A 619 14.39 20.26 -2.62
N LYS A 620 15.42 19.59 -2.12
CA LYS A 620 15.95 18.37 -2.72
C LYS A 620 15.27 17.12 -2.12
N THR A 621 15.12 16.11 -2.94
CA THR A 621 14.63 14.78 -2.52
C THR A 621 15.69 14.06 -1.68
N LYS A 622 15.32 12.94 -1.05
CA LYS A 622 16.26 12.07 -0.31
C LYS A 622 17.48 11.61 -1.15
N THR A 623 17.34 11.60 -2.47
CA THR A 623 18.41 11.23 -3.43
C THR A 623 19.23 12.44 -3.89
N GLY A 624 19.08 13.60 -3.27
CA GLY A 624 19.84 14.83 -3.58
C GLY A 624 19.38 15.56 -4.85
N GLN A 625 18.34 15.11 -5.54
CA GLN A 625 17.77 15.75 -6.71
C GLN A 625 16.72 16.80 -6.31
N TYR A 626 16.55 17.85 -7.09
CA TYR A 626 15.46 18.79 -6.84
C TYR A 626 14.09 18.15 -7.03
N ALA A 627 13.16 18.49 -6.15
CA ALA A 627 11.77 18.05 -6.29
C ALA A 627 11.13 18.83 -7.44
N THR A 628 10.71 18.11 -8.49
CA THR A 628 10.02 18.68 -9.66
C THR A 628 8.63 18.09 -9.83
N SER A 629 7.98 17.66 -8.72
CA SER A 629 6.59 17.20 -8.75
C SER A 629 5.64 18.32 -9.18
N GLU A 630 4.46 17.95 -9.63
CA GLU A 630 3.44 18.88 -10.09
C GLU A 630 3.12 19.93 -9.02
N ASP A 631 2.96 19.53 -7.76
CA ASP A 631 2.70 20.42 -6.62
C ASP A 631 3.80 21.47 -6.40
N VAL A 632 5.06 21.09 -6.67
CA VAL A 632 6.20 22.03 -6.56
C VAL A 632 6.17 23.00 -7.74
N LEU A 633 5.94 22.52 -8.95
CA LEU A 633 5.90 23.35 -10.15
C LEU A 633 4.69 24.29 -10.14
N GLN A 634 3.52 23.85 -9.70
CA GLN A 634 2.31 24.71 -9.59
C GLN A 634 2.56 25.99 -8.76
N LYS A 635 3.33 25.90 -7.68
CA LYS A 635 3.72 27.06 -6.85
C LYS A 635 4.64 28.05 -7.56
N LEU A 636 5.25 27.63 -8.67
CA LEU A 636 6.18 28.44 -9.45
C LEU A 636 5.56 29.02 -10.73
N VAL A 637 4.31 28.67 -11.04
CA VAL A 637 3.62 29.12 -12.27
C VAL A 637 3.62 30.67 -12.43
N SER A 638 3.48 31.41 -11.33
CA SER A 638 3.51 32.88 -11.34
C SER A 638 4.92 33.45 -11.46
N LYS A 639 5.98 32.67 -11.31
CA LYS A 639 7.36 33.14 -11.32
C LYS A 639 7.99 33.19 -12.71
N HIS A 640 7.63 32.25 -13.59
CA HIS A 640 8.18 32.18 -14.94
C HIS A 640 7.28 31.38 -15.88
N GLU A 641 7.16 31.84 -17.13
CA GLU A 641 6.30 31.22 -18.17
C GLU A 641 6.71 29.77 -18.49
N ILE A 642 7.99 29.44 -18.42
CA ILE A 642 8.52 28.08 -18.66
C ILE A 642 7.79 27.01 -17.84
N ILE A 643 7.35 27.34 -16.63
CA ILE A 643 6.67 26.40 -15.72
C ILE A 643 5.32 25.96 -16.30
N LYS A 644 4.57 26.88 -16.92
CA LYS A 644 3.29 26.54 -17.59
C LYS A 644 3.53 25.57 -18.73
N HIS A 645 4.52 25.83 -19.55
CA HIS A 645 4.86 24.96 -20.69
C HIS A 645 5.36 23.57 -20.24
N ILE A 646 6.14 23.48 -19.15
CA ILE A 646 6.58 22.21 -18.59
C ILE A 646 5.41 21.40 -18.06
N LEU A 647 4.47 22.02 -17.34
CA LEU A 647 3.27 21.35 -16.83
C LEU A 647 2.37 20.88 -17.98
N GLU A 648 2.21 21.68 -19.02
CA GLU A 648 1.47 21.33 -20.23
C GLU A 648 2.14 20.17 -20.98
N TYR A 649 3.47 20.24 -21.18
CA TYR A 649 4.25 19.17 -21.77
C TYR A 649 4.07 17.83 -21.03
N ARG A 650 4.20 17.84 -19.70
CA ARG A 650 3.99 16.64 -18.89
C ARG A 650 2.57 16.08 -19.00
N THR A 651 1.59 16.97 -19.05
CA THR A 651 0.19 16.58 -19.26
C THR A 651 0.02 15.88 -20.60
N TYR A 652 0.51 16.47 -21.69
CA TYR A 652 0.40 15.91 -23.04
C TYR A 652 1.21 14.60 -23.19
N GLN A 653 2.41 14.55 -22.61
CA GLN A 653 3.21 13.32 -22.60
C GLN A 653 2.50 12.18 -21.87
N LYS A 654 1.86 12.47 -20.75
CA LYS A 654 1.06 11.48 -20.02
C LYS A 654 -0.17 11.04 -20.81
N LEU A 655 -0.91 11.99 -21.42
CA LEU A 655 -2.06 11.67 -22.28
C LEU A 655 -1.65 10.74 -23.41
N LYS A 656 -0.55 11.08 -24.11
CA LYS A 656 -0.04 10.28 -25.22
C LYS A 656 0.36 8.88 -24.77
N SER A 657 1.26 8.76 -23.79
CA SER A 657 1.83 7.48 -23.41
C SER A 657 0.87 6.56 -22.65
N THR A 658 -0.01 7.13 -21.80
CA THR A 658 -0.85 6.32 -20.91
C THR A 658 -2.18 5.92 -21.57
N TYR A 659 -2.71 6.77 -22.45
CA TYR A 659 -4.01 6.55 -23.06
C TYR A 659 -3.93 6.36 -24.58
N VAL A 660 -3.44 7.34 -25.31
CA VAL A 660 -3.56 7.34 -26.77
C VAL A 660 -2.76 6.21 -27.42
N ASP A 661 -1.52 6.00 -27.00
CA ASP A 661 -0.65 4.94 -27.54
C ASP A 661 -0.89 3.58 -26.87
N ALA A 662 -1.36 3.55 -25.63
CA ALA A 662 -1.54 2.31 -24.88
C ALA A 662 -2.88 1.62 -25.13
N LEU A 663 -4.00 2.36 -25.25
CA LEU A 663 -5.35 1.82 -25.41
C LEU A 663 -5.52 0.88 -26.60
N PRO A 664 -4.94 1.13 -27.80
CA PRO A 664 -5.08 0.21 -28.92
C PRO A 664 -4.55 -1.22 -28.62
N SER A 665 -3.56 -1.35 -27.75
CA SER A 665 -3.03 -2.66 -27.34
C SER A 665 -3.92 -3.42 -26.35
N GLN A 666 -4.96 -2.77 -25.82
CA GLN A 666 -5.93 -3.33 -24.88
C GLN A 666 -7.24 -3.78 -25.57
N ILE A 667 -7.34 -3.59 -26.88
CA ILE A 667 -8.49 -4.05 -27.64
C ILE A 667 -8.46 -5.58 -27.71
N ASP A 668 -9.54 -6.22 -27.23
CA ASP A 668 -9.69 -7.66 -27.38
C ASP A 668 -9.91 -8.03 -28.84
N LYS A 669 -9.22 -9.07 -29.30
CA LYS A 669 -9.26 -9.49 -30.70
C LYS A 669 -10.50 -10.26 -31.10
N THR A 670 -11.25 -10.76 -30.11
CA THR A 670 -12.46 -11.57 -30.33
C THR A 670 -13.66 -10.73 -30.71
N ASP A 671 -13.81 -9.55 -30.07
CA ASP A 671 -14.96 -8.66 -30.27
C ASP A 671 -14.60 -7.22 -30.65
N ASN A 672 -13.30 -6.90 -30.71
CA ASN A 672 -12.76 -5.56 -31.00
C ASN A 672 -13.21 -4.48 -30.00
N ARG A 673 -13.34 -4.84 -28.73
CA ARG A 673 -13.71 -3.92 -27.65
C ARG A 673 -12.63 -3.87 -26.57
N VAL A 674 -12.68 -2.85 -25.75
CA VAL A 674 -11.84 -2.75 -24.56
C VAL A 674 -12.68 -3.12 -23.34
N HIS A 675 -12.17 -4.05 -22.56
CA HIS A 675 -12.79 -4.53 -21.32
C HIS A 675 -11.99 -4.05 -20.13
N THR A 676 -12.61 -3.27 -19.26
CA THR A 676 -12.04 -2.93 -17.96
C THR A 676 -12.61 -3.85 -16.90
N ASN A 677 -11.91 -3.99 -15.78
CA ASN A 677 -12.45 -4.66 -14.59
C ASN A 677 -12.80 -3.62 -13.52
N PHE A 678 -14.03 -3.68 -12.97
CA PHE A 678 -14.47 -2.80 -11.89
C PHE A 678 -14.33 -3.48 -10.53
N SER A 679 -13.34 -3.06 -9.75
CA SER A 679 -13.15 -3.57 -8.39
C SER A 679 -14.06 -2.87 -7.39
N GLN A 680 -14.81 -3.66 -6.61
CA GLN A 680 -15.64 -3.20 -5.49
C GLN A 680 -14.84 -3.07 -4.19
N THR A 681 -13.63 -3.64 -4.13
CA THR A 681 -12.86 -3.83 -2.90
C THR A 681 -11.58 -3.00 -2.81
N THR A 682 -11.28 -2.16 -3.81
CA THR A 682 -10.05 -1.36 -3.86
C THR A 682 -10.18 -0.04 -3.11
N ALA A 683 -11.29 0.67 -3.28
CA ALA A 683 -11.46 1.99 -2.69
C ALA A 683 -12.20 1.92 -1.35
N ALA A 684 -11.54 2.28 -0.26
CA ALA A 684 -12.12 2.24 1.08
C ALA A 684 -13.33 3.19 1.30
N THR A 685 -13.65 4.05 0.31
CA THR A 685 -14.82 4.93 0.31
C THR A 685 -16.09 4.28 -0.23
N GLY A 686 -16.03 3.06 -0.76
CA GLY A 686 -17.14 2.42 -1.46
C GLY A 686 -17.21 2.72 -2.97
N ARG A 687 -16.39 3.64 -3.48
CA ARG A 687 -16.30 3.91 -4.93
C ARG A 687 -15.76 2.68 -5.67
N LEU A 688 -16.22 2.48 -6.91
CA LEU A 688 -15.64 1.50 -7.81
C LEU A 688 -14.28 1.97 -8.30
N ALA A 689 -13.37 1.03 -8.55
CA ALA A 689 -12.09 1.30 -9.18
C ALA A 689 -11.99 0.54 -10.50
N SER A 690 -11.80 1.25 -11.61
CA SER A 690 -11.55 0.66 -12.93
C SER A 690 -10.07 0.28 -13.05
N VAL A 691 -9.78 -0.96 -13.41
CA VAL A 691 -8.42 -1.49 -13.57
C VAL A 691 -8.30 -2.32 -14.84
N ASN A 692 -7.13 -2.34 -15.44
CA ASN A 692 -6.74 -3.16 -16.58
C ASN A 692 -7.67 -3.04 -17.82
N PRO A 693 -7.80 -1.84 -18.46
CA PRO A 693 -7.20 -0.54 -18.14
C PRO A 693 -8.06 0.33 -17.21
N ASN A 694 -7.44 1.34 -16.57
CA ASN A 694 -8.20 2.31 -15.79
C ASN A 694 -8.83 3.37 -16.69
N LEU A 695 -10.12 3.23 -16.98
CA LEU A 695 -10.89 4.14 -17.82
C LEU A 695 -11.53 5.30 -17.03
N GLN A 696 -11.53 5.27 -15.69
CA GLN A 696 -12.06 6.34 -14.84
C GLN A 696 -11.14 7.57 -14.77
N ASN A 697 -9.87 7.42 -15.15
CA ASN A 697 -8.87 8.49 -15.09
C ASN A 697 -8.66 9.22 -16.42
N ILE A 698 -9.51 9.00 -17.43
CA ILE A 698 -9.45 9.74 -18.71
C ILE A 698 -9.80 11.20 -18.45
N PRO A 699 -8.89 12.16 -18.71
CA PRO A 699 -9.09 13.55 -18.33
C PRO A 699 -10.21 14.22 -19.08
N ILE A 700 -10.97 15.07 -18.36
CA ILE A 700 -12.08 15.86 -18.93
C ILE A 700 -11.81 17.37 -18.88
N ARG A 701 -10.86 17.82 -18.07
CA ARG A 701 -10.67 19.27 -17.79
C ARG A 701 -9.95 20.03 -18.91
N THR A 702 -9.17 19.33 -19.73
CA THR A 702 -8.41 19.95 -20.82
C THR A 702 -8.99 19.55 -22.18
N LEU A 703 -8.92 20.43 -23.17
CA LEU A 703 -9.39 20.13 -24.53
C LEU A 703 -8.78 18.84 -25.10
N ARG A 704 -7.46 18.65 -24.93
CA ARG A 704 -6.79 17.43 -25.38
C ARG A 704 -7.23 16.17 -24.61
N GLY A 705 -7.52 16.31 -23.32
CA GLY A 705 -8.09 15.22 -22.53
C GLY A 705 -9.49 14.82 -23.00
N GLN A 706 -10.34 15.80 -23.31
CA GLN A 706 -11.66 15.57 -23.85
C GLN A 706 -11.64 14.85 -25.21
N GLN A 707 -10.68 15.21 -26.10
CA GLN A 707 -10.54 14.57 -27.41
C GLN A 707 -10.33 13.05 -27.31
N ILE A 708 -9.69 12.55 -26.25
CA ILE A 708 -9.52 11.10 -26.03
C ILE A 708 -10.88 10.42 -25.87
N ARG A 709 -11.87 11.09 -25.26
CA ARG A 709 -13.24 10.54 -25.14
C ARG A 709 -13.91 10.37 -26.51
N GLY A 710 -13.50 11.13 -27.54
CA GLY A 710 -13.97 10.99 -28.93
C GLY A 710 -13.62 9.64 -29.54
N ALA A 711 -12.58 8.97 -29.05
CA ALA A 711 -12.21 7.63 -29.50
C ALA A 711 -13.15 6.50 -29.01
N PHE A 712 -13.93 6.75 -27.96
CA PHE A 712 -14.88 5.78 -27.44
C PHE A 712 -16.21 5.92 -28.18
N VAL A 713 -16.45 4.98 -29.10
CA VAL A 713 -17.53 5.05 -30.07
C VAL A 713 -18.60 3.98 -29.83
N SER A 714 -19.79 4.23 -30.35
CA SER A 714 -20.84 3.20 -30.44
C SER A 714 -20.63 2.27 -31.62
N GLY A 715 -21.14 1.05 -31.55
CA GLY A 715 -21.25 0.16 -32.68
C GLY A 715 -22.17 0.72 -33.78
N GLU A 716 -22.15 0.10 -34.97
CA GLU A 716 -22.98 0.49 -36.08
C GLU A 716 -24.50 0.38 -35.74
N GLY A 717 -25.27 1.39 -36.08
CA GLY A 717 -26.69 1.46 -35.75
C GLY A 717 -27.02 1.79 -34.31
N LYS A 718 -26.04 2.17 -33.51
CA LYS A 718 -26.16 2.49 -32.08
C LYS A 718 -25.72 3.90 -31.75
N LYS A 719 -25.98 4.31 -30.52
CA LYS A 719 -25.58 5.59 -29.93
C LYS A 719 -24.95 5.36 -28.55
N ILE A 720 -24.06 6.28 -28.15
CA ILE A 720 -23.64 6.42 -26.77
C ILE A 720 -24.63 7.32 -26.03
N ILE A 721 -25.05 6.91 -24.85
CA ILE A 721 -25.78 7.73 -23.89
C ILE A 721 -24.87 7.94 -22.69
N SER A 722 -24.68 9.19 -22.26
CA SER A 722 -24.00 9.57 -21.03
C SER A 722 -25.02 10.18 -20.08
N ALA A 723 -25.05 9.71 -18.84
CA ALA A 723 -25.93 10.22 -17.79
C ALA A 723 -25.10 10.54 -16.54
N ASP A 724 -25.11 11.81 -16.13
CA ASP A 724 -24.28 12.34 -15.04
C ASP A 724 -25.14 12.98 -13.94
N TYR A 725 -24.82 12.68 -12.67
CA TYR A 725 -25.48 13.34 -11.55
C TYR A 725 -25.04 14.80 -11.41
N SER A 726 -25.98 15.72 -11.46
CA SER A 726 -25.70 17.13 -11.24
C SER A 726 -25.46 17.43 -9.77
N GLN A 727 -24.17 17.66 -9.40
CA GLN A 727 -23.75 18.11 -8.07
C GLN A 727 -24.18 17.17 -6.92
N ILE A 728 -24.13 15.85 -7.10
CA ILE A 728 -24.64 14.88 -6.12
C ILE A 728 -24.06 15.07 -4.71
N GLU A 729 -22.76 15.35 -4.59
CA GLU A 729 -22.14 15.52 -3.27
C GLU A 729 -22.67 16.76 -2.53
N LEU A 730 -22.95 17.87 -3.24
CA LEU A 730 -23.55 19.06 -2.63
C LEU A 730 -25.01 18.84 -2.22
N ARG A 731 -25.75 18.09 -3.01
CA ARG A 731 -27.14 17.71 -2.68
C ARG A 731 -27.18 16.78 -1.46
N LEU A 732 -26.27 15.81 -1.38
CA LEU A 732 -26.17 14.94 -0.24
C LEU A 732 -25.73 15.67 1.03
N ILE A 733 -24.86 16.64 0.93
CA ILE A 733 -24.49 17.49 2.08
C ILE A 733 -25.68 18.24 2.61
N ALA A 734 -26.49 18.86 1.71
CA ALA A 734 -27.71 19.54 2.12
C ALA A 734 -28.67 18.59 2.84
N GLU A 735 -28.88 17.41 2.27
CA GLU A 735 -29.74 16.35 2.83
C GLU A 735 -29.26 15.88 4.21
N ILE A 736 -27.97 15.42 4.30
CA ILE A 736 -27.42 14.78 5.51
C ILE A 736 -27.24 15.80 6.64
N SER A 737 -26.84 17.04 6.32
CA SER A 737 -26.68 18.08 7.35
C SER A 737 -28.02 18.71 7.78
N GLY A 738 -29.07 18.52 7.01
CA GLY A 738 -30.38 19.19 7.21
C GLY A 738 -30.29 20.72 7.07
N GLU A 739 -29.34 21.23 6.24
CA GLU A 739 -29.16 22.68 6.05
C GLU A 739 -30.28 23.28 5.21
N GLU A 740 -31.22 23.92 5.83
CA GLU A 740 -32.45 24.41 5.22
C GLU A 740 -32.25 25.37 4.05
N ASN A 741 -31.24 26.22 4.14
CA ASN A 741 -30.93 27.18 3.08
C ASN A 741 -30.44 26.46 1.80
N MET A 742 -29.68 25.38 1.95
CA MET A 742 -29.24 24.57 0.82
C MET A 742 -30.40 23.73 0.28
N ILE A 743 -31.18 23.09 1.13
CA ILE A 743 -32.35 22.29 0.75
C ILE A 743 -33.33 23.13 -0.08
N LYS A 744 -33.72 24.32 0.40
CA LYS A 744 -34.60 25.24 -0.30
C LYS A 744 -34.04 25.69 -1.66
N ALA A 745 -32.75 26.01 -1.72
CA ALA A 745 -32.12 26.41 -2.97
C ALA A 745 -32.20 25.28 -4.01
N PHE A 746 -31.93 24.04 -3.64
CA PHE A 746 -32.03 22.89 -4.53
C PHE A 746 -33.47 22.56 -4.92
N GLN A 747 -34.44 22.66 -4.00
CA GLN A 747 -35.86 22.44 -4.29
C GLN A 747 -36.41 23.49 -5.26
N ASN A 748 -35.95 24.73 -5.17
CA ASN A 748 -36.32 25.81 -6.08
C ASN A 748 -35.59 25.74 -7.43
N GLY A 749 -34.65 24.79 -7.62
CA GLY A 749 -33.84 24.71 -8.84
C GLY A 749 -32.81 25.84 -8.99
N GLU A 750 -32.44 26.50 -7.90
CA GLU A 750 -31.46 27.56 -7.91
C GLU A 750 -30.05 27.03 -8.14
N ASP A 751 -29.19 27.79 -8.82
CA ASP A 751 -27.77 27.53 -8.90
C ASP A 751 -27.14 27.74 -7.51
N ILE A 752 -26.78 26.63 -6.85
CA ILE A 752 -26.24 26.67 -5.48
C ILE A 752 -24.99 27.53 -5.37
N HIS A 753 -24.15 27.60 -6.42
CA HIS A 753 -22.96 28.45 -6.41
C HIS A 753 -23.31 29.92 -6.54
N ALA A 754 -24.30 30.26 -7.37
CA ALA A 754 -24.81 31.62 -7.48
C ALA A 754 -25.58 32.04 -6.21
N SER A 755 -26.43 31.18 -5.65
CA SER A 755 -27.14 31.41 -4.39
C SER A 755 -26.15 31.58 -3.22
N THR A 756 -25.10 30.77 -3.16
CA THR A 756 -24.02 30.95 -2.17
C THR A 756 -23.29 32.29 -2.36
N ALA A 757 -22.98 32.65 -3.60
CA ALA A 757 -22.34 33.96 -3.90
C ALA A 757 -23.21 35.14 -3.48
N ALA A 758 -24.50 35.13 -3.83
CA ALA A 758 -25.46 36.16 -3.45
C ALA A 758 -25.46 36.39 -1.94
N LYS A 759 -25.51 35.33 -1.16
CA LYS A 759 -25.50 35.38 0.31
C LYS A 759 -24.15 35.81 0.89
N LEU A 760 -23.03 35.27 0.36
CA LEU A 760 -21.69 35.61 0.83
C LEU A 760 -21.30 37.09 0.56
N PHE A 761 -21.73 37.62 -0.58
CA PHE A 761 -21.41 39.01 -0.99
C PHE A 761 -22.53 39.98 -0.63
N GLY A 762 -23.67 39.51 -0.12
CA GLY A 762 -24.81 40.36 0.26
C GLY A 762 -25.46 41.09 -0.93
N ILE A 763 -25.53 40.44 -2.08
CA ILE A 763 -26.08 40.99 -3.33
C ILE A 763 -27.27 40.14 -3.81
N PRO A 764 -28.18 40.71 -4.63
CA PRO A 764 -29.26 39.95 -5.28
C PRO A 764 -28.69 38.85 -6.17
N LEU A 765 -29.44 37.73 -6.33
CA LEU A 765 -29.02 36.57 -7.12
C LEU A 765 -28.75 36.93 -8.60
N GLU A 766 -29.55 37.82 -9.15
CA GLU A 766 -29.46 38.36 -10.53
C GLU A 766 -28.20 39.21 -10.78
N ASP A 767 -27.62 39.77 -9.74
CA ASP A 767 -26.42 40.61 -9.79
C ASP A 767 -25.10 39.82 -9.61
N VAL A 768 -25.18 38.51 -9.39
CA VAL A 768 -24.02 37.65 -9.20
C VAL A 768 -23.22 37.52 -10.48
N THR A 769 -21.98 38.03 -10.44
CA THR A 769 -21.05 37.92 -11.57
C THR A 769 -20.49 36.52 -11.74
N LYS A 770 -20.04 36.16 -12.95
CA LYS A 770 -19.37 34.87 -13.22
C LYS A 770 -18.17 34.64 -12.31
N THR A 771 -17.42 35.67 -11.97
CA THR A 771 -16.25 35.60 -11.07
C THR A 771 -16.68 35.28 -9.65
N GLN A 772 -17.69 35.92 -9.11
CA GLN A 772 -18.22 35.67 -7.76
C GLN A 772 -18.82 34.28 -7.67
N ARG A 773 -19.57 33.83 -8.71
CA ARG A 773 -20.05 32.46 -8.80
C ARG A 773 -18.90 31.42 -8.79
N SER A 774 -17.83 31.69 -9.53
CA SER A 774 -16.65 30.81 -9.56
C SER A 774 -15.92 30.76 -8.21
N GLN A 775 -15.79 31.93 -7.56
CA GLN A 775 -15.26 31.99 -6.20
C GLN A 775 -16.11 31.18 -5.22
N ALA A 776 -17.43 31.35 -5.24
CA ALA A 776 -18.36 30.60 -4.40
C ALA A 776 -18.30 29.09 -4.70
N LYS A 777 -18.13 28.66 -5.95
CA LYS A 777 -17.89 27.26 -6.32
C LYS A 777 -16.63 26.73 -5.62
N THR A 778 -15.53 27.46 -5.66
CA THR A 778 -14.28 27.09 -4.98
C THR A 778 -14.46 27.02 -3.46
N VAL A 779 -15.23 27.98 -2.90
CA VAL A 779 -15.55 28.01 -1.46
C VAL A 779 -16.42 26.81 -1.07
N ASN A 780 -17.49 26.53 -1.81
CA ASN A 780 -18.39 25.41 -1.53
C ASN A 780 -17.61 24.08 -1.45
N PHE A 781 -16.81 23.77 -2.48
CA PHE A 781 -16.03 22.54 -2.47
C PHE A 781 -14.88 22.58 -1.45
N GLY A 782 -14.16 23.73 -1.36
CA GLY A 782 -13.02 23.87 -0.47
C GLY A 782 -13.38 23.67 1.01
N ILE A 783 -14.45 24.29 1.48
CA ILE A 783 -14.89 24.18 2.88
C ILE A 783 -15.38 22.77 3.18
N ILE A 784 -16.15 22.18 2.29
CA ILE A 784 -16.69 20.82 2.44
C ILE A 784 -15.57 19.80 2.55
N TYR A 785 -14.51 19.96 1.74
CA TYR A 785 -13.33 19.09 1.80
C TYR A 785 -12.31 19.50 2.89
N GLY A 786 -12.71 20.42 3.80
CA GLY A 786 -11.91 20.77 4.96
C GLY A 786 -10.68 21.61 4.65
N GLN A 787 -10.72 22.42 3.57
CA GLN A 787 -9.66 23.38 3.26
C GLN A 787 -9.68 24.53 4.27
N GLY A 788 -8.53 24.85 4.84
CA GLY A 788 -8.38 26.04 5.68
C GLY A 788 -8.12 27.32 4.87
N ALA A 789 -8.15 28.46 5.53
CA ALA A 789 -7.99 29.80 4.94
C ALA A 789 -6.71 29.96 4.08
N PHE A 790 -5.64 29.24 4.40
CA PHE A 790 -4.40 29.27 3.61
C PHE A 790 -4.60 28.65 2.21
N ALA A 791 -5.13 27.45 2.14
CA ALA A 791 -5.34 26.75 0.86
C ALA A 791 -6.40 27.45 0.01
N LEU A 792 -7.46 27.97 0.64
CA LEU A 792 -8.49 28.76 -0.05
C LEU A 792 -7.92 30.06 -0.64
N ALA A 793 -7.06 30.77 0.10
CA ALA A 793 -6.38 31.97 -0.38
C ALA A 793 -5.50 31.70 -1.60
N GLU A 794 -4.73 30.59 -1.60
CA GLU A 794 -3.92 30.19 -2.76
C GLU A 794 -4.77 29.92 -4.01
N GLN A 795 -5.94 29.27 -3.84
CA GLN A 795 -6.81 28.90 -4.97
C GLN A 795 -7.62 30.08 -5.53
N THR A 796 -8.03 30.99 -4.67
CA THR A 796 -8.92 32.11 -5.06
C THR A 796 -8.18 33.38 -5.39
N GLY A 797 -6.88 33.49 -5.07
CA GLY A 797 -6.07 34.69 -5.18
C GLY A 797 -6.40 35.78 -4.13
N LEU A 798 -7.21 35.44 -3.11
CA LEU A 798 -7.55 36.30 -1.99
C LEU A 798 -6.41 36.35 -0.96
N SER A 799 -6.40 37.37 -0.13
CA SER A 799 -5.56 37.41 1.05
C SER A 799 -6.03 36.35 2.07
N ARG A 800 -5.13 35.92 2.95
CA ARG A 800 -5.45 34.95 4.00
C ARG A 800 -6.56 35.45 4.96
N THR A 801 -6.63 36.77 5.16
CA THR A 801 -7.67 37.40 6.00
C THR A 801 -9.03 37.35 5.32
N GLU A 802 -9.09 37.74 4.03
CA GLU A 802 -10.31 37.65 3.23
C GLU A 802 -10.82 36.23 3.07
N ALA A 803 -9.92 35.23 2.84
CA ALA A 803 -10.29 33.82 2.79
C ALA A 803 -10.86 33.33 4.14
N LYS A 804 -10.33 33.82 5.27
CA LYS A 804 -10.88 33.49 6.58
C LYS A 804 -12.27 34.12 6.79
N GLN A 805 -12.44 35.37 6.45
CA GLN A 805 -13.75 36.03 6.52
C GLN A 805 -14.79 35.31 5.66
N LEU A 806 -14.39 34.89 4.47
CA LEU A 806 -15.26 34.14 3.58
C LEU A 806 -15.70 32.77 4.16
N ILE A 807 -14.78 32.05 4.83
CA ILE A 807 -15.11 30.82 5.54
C ILE A 807 -16.06 31.10 6.71
N ASP A 808 -15.82 32.15 7.48
CA ASP A 808 -16.66 32.53 8.63
C ASP A 808 -18.08 32.89 8.14
N SER A 809 -18.22 33.74 7.11
CA SER A 809 -19.51 34.07 6.47
C SER A 809 -20.22 32.84 5.88
N TYR A 810 -19.47 31.87 5.33
CA TYR A 810 -20.03 30.64 4.82
C TYR A 810 -20.71 29.84 5.94
N TYR A 811 -20.06 29.71 7.08
CA TYR A 811 -20.62 29.00 8.23
C TYR A 811 -21.74 29.77 8.94
N GLU A 812 -21.77 31.10 8.84
CA GLU A 812 -22.92 31.91 9.27
C GLU A 812 -24.13 31.67 8.35
N THR A 813 -23.88 31.52 7.05
CA THR A 813 -24.91 31.22 6.03
C THR A 813 -25.46 29.79 6.16
N TYR A 814 -24.60 28.85 6.53
CA TYR A 814 -24.91 27.42 6.62
C TYR A 814 -24.54 26.82 8.02
N PRO A 815 -25.25 27.26 9.09
CA PRO A 815 -24.90 26.89 10.45
C PRO A 815 -25.06 25.40 10.77
N LYS A 816 -26.08 24.74 10.23
CA LYS A 816 -26.30 23.30 10.46
C LYS A 816 -25.21 22.46 9.83
N LEU A 817 -24.65 22.87 8.70
CA LEU A 817 -23.51 22.19 8.09
C LEU A 817 -22.30 22.20 9.03
N LYS A 818 -21.98 23.34 9.65
CA LYS A 818 -20.87 23.46 10.62
C LYS A 818 -21.05 22.52 11.80
N ILE A 819 -22.27 22.45 12.34
CA ILE A 819 -22.62 21.58 13.46
C ILE A 819 -22.44 20.12 13.05
N TRP A 820 -23.00 19.70 11.91
CA TRP A 820 -22.89 18.35 11.40
C TRP A 820 -21.43 17.92 11.17
N MET A 821 -20.59 18.79 10.58
CA MET A 821 -19.16 18.48 10.40
C MET A 821 -18.45 18.23 11.74
N ALA A 822 -18.76 19.02 12.77
CA ALA A 822 -18.19 18.84 14.10
C ALA A 822 -18.66 17.52 14.74
N GLU A 823 -19.93 17.18 14.56
CA GLU A 823 -20.53 15.92 15.03
C GLU A 823 -19.89 14.70 14.37
N GLN A 824 -19.60 14.74 13.03
CA GLN A 824 -18.93 13.64 12.37
C GLN A 824 -17.52 13.40 12.93
N VAL A 825 -16.77 14.48 13.19
CA VAL A 825 -15.44 14.37 13.81
C VAL A 825 -15.54 13.82 15.22
N GLN A 826 -16.54 14.25 16.00
CA GLN A 826 -16.76 13.75 17.36
C GLN A 826 -17.16 12.26 17.35
N LYS A 827 -18.10 11.88 16.47
CA LYS A 827 -18.51 10.48 16.27
C LYS A 827 -17.31 9.59 15.90
N ALA A 828 -16.46 10.07 14.99
CA ALA A 828 -15.25 9.36 14.60
C ALA A 828 -14.27 9.17 15.78
N ARG A 829 -14.13 10.15 16.66
CA ARG A 829 -13.27 10.05 17.85
C ARG A 829 -13.77 9.04 18.87
N GLU A 830 -15.08 8.93 19.02
CA GLU A 830 -15.74 8.03 19.97
C GLU A 830 -15.82 6.59 19.47
N LEU A 831 -16.19 6.41 18.20
CA LEU A 831 -16.45 5.09 17.61
C LEU A 831 -15.27 4.52 16.82
N GLY A 832 -14.30 5.37 16.42
CA GLY A 832 -13.21 5.00 15.53
C GLY A 832 -13.60 4.92 14.04
N TYR A 833 -14.86 5.22 13.69
CA TYR A 833 -15.35 5.20 12.31
C TYR A 833 -16.48 6.21 12.09
N VAL A 834 -16.80 6.48 10.83
CA VAL A 834 -18.00 7.17 10.38
C VAL A 834 -18.77 6.28 9.38
N GLU A 835 -20.04 6.60 9.13
CA GLU A 835 -20.94 5.78 8.32
C GLU A 835 -21.59 6.61 7.21
N THR A 836 -21.88 5.96 6.08
CA THR A 836 -22.74 6.48 5.01
C THR A 836 -24.23 6.35 5.37
N LEU A 837 -25.10 6.89 4.52
CA LEU A 837 -26.56 6.71 4.62
C LEU A 837 -26.98 5.22 4.60
N PHE A 838 -26.14 4.34 4.07
CA PHE A 838 -26.38 2.90 3.92
C PHE A 838 -25.54 2.04 4.88
N ASN A 839 -25.08 2.63 5.99
CA ASN A 839 -24.29 1.98 7.05
C ASN A 839 -22.90 1.50 6.60
N ARG A 840 -22.39 1.92 5.44
CA ARG A 840 -21.00 1.62 5.06
C ARG A 840 -20.05 2.31 6.03
N LYS A 841 -19.17 1.53 6.64
CA LYS A 841 -18.24 2.04 7.67
C LYS A 841 -16.92 2.46 7.04
N ARG A 842 -16.44 3.64 7.43
CA ARG A 842 -15.07 4.12 7.16
C ARG A 842 -14.32 4.23 8.47
N HIS A 843 -13.40 3.29 8.72
CA HIS A 843 -12.55 3.32 9.90
C HIS A 843 -11.51 4.43 9.82
N LEU A 844 -11.26 5.14 10.92
CA LEU A 844 -10.38 6.30 11.03
C LEU A 844 -9.41 6.12 12.20
N LYS A 845 -8.47 5.21 12.05
CA LYS A 845 -7.48 4.83 13.09
C LYS A 845 -6.68 6.03 13.60
N ASP A 846 -6.43 7.00 12.72
CA ASP A 846 -5.61 8.18 12.99
C ASP A 846 -6.37 9.38 13.57
N ILE A 847 -7.66 9.26 13.85
CA ILE A 847 -8.52 10.38 14.29
C ILE A 847 -8.06 10.99 15.62
N ASN A 848 -7.44 10.18 16.49
CA ASN A 848 -6.90 10.58 17.79
C ASN A 848 -5.36 10.70 17.79
N SER A 849 -4.72 10.73 16.59
CA SER A 849 -3.27 10.84 16.46
C SER A 849 -2.73 12.11 17.14
N ALA A 850 -1.59 12.00 17.83
CA ALA A 850 -0.86 13.14 18.38
C ALA A 850 -0.25 14.04 17.30
N ASN A 851 -0.02 13.50 16.09
CA ASN A 851 0.48 14.27 14.96
C ASN A 851 -0.62 15.11 14.34
N PHE A 852 -0.50 16.43 14.42
CA PHE A 852 -1.50 17.39 13.93
C PHE A 852 -1.84 17.19 12.43
N VAL A 853 -0.86 16.91 11.58
CA VAL A 853 -1.09 16.74 10.13
C VAL A 853 -1.89 15.46 9.85
N VAL A 854 -1.52 14.35 10.50
CA VAL A 854 -2.19 13.05 10.40
C VAL A 854 -3.62 13.16 10.93
N LYS A 855 -3.77 13.76 12.11
CA LYS A 855 -5.08 14.01 12.74
C LYS A 855 -5.96 14.88 11.85
N ALA A 856 -5.45 15.99 11.32
CA ALA A 856 -6.22 16.89 10.45
C ALA A 856 -6.63 16.20 9.14
N HIS A 857 -5.83 15.23 8.63
CA HIS A 857 -6.21 14.41 7.50
C HIS A 857 -7.36 13.44 7.87
N ALA A 858 -7.28 12.79 9.03
CA ALA A 858 -8.34 11.91 9.52
C ALA A 858 -9.65 12.68 9.80
N GLU A 859 -9.58 13.90 10.35
CA GLU A 859 -10.74 14.77 10.56
C GLU A 859 -11.42 15.17 9.24
N ARG A 860 -10.63 15.48 8.19
CA ARG A 860 -11.19 15.70 6.85
C ARG A 860 -11.87 14.45 6.29
N ASN A 861 -11.27 13.28 6.48
CA ASN A 861 -11.87 12.02 6.04
C ASN A 861 -13.16 11.71 6.82
N ALA A 862 -13.26 12.09 8.11
CA ALA A 862 -14.48 11.93 8.89
C ALA A 862 -15.67 12.70 8.30
N VAL A 863 -15.43 13.86 7.71
CA VAL A 863 -16.46 14.67 7.04
C VAL A 863 -16.75 14.16 5.63
N ASN A 864 -15.71 13.82 4.86
CA ASN A 864 -15.84 13.50 3.45
C ASN A 864 -16.38 12.08 3.20
N ALA A 865 -16.00 11.11 4.03
CA ALA A 865 -16.36 9.71 3.79
C ALA A 865 -17.87 9.43 3.80
N PRO A 866 -18.68 10.00 4.71
CA PRO A 866 -20.14 9.84 4.65
C PRO A 866 -20.74 10.35 3.36
N ILE A 867 -20.25 11.46 2.83
CA ILE A 867 -20.77 12.10 1.62
C ILE A 867 -20.37 11.29 0.38
N GLN A 868 -19.07 11.08 0.19
CA GLN A 868 -18.54 10.36 -0.98
C GLN A 868 -19.02 8.92 -1.02
N GLY A 869 -19.08 8.26 0.14
CA GLY A 869 -19.57 6.89 0.23
C GLY A 869 -21.06 6.79 -0.06
N SER A 870 -21.88 7.72 0.43
CA SER A 870 -23.32 7.77 0.12
C SER A 870 -23.57 8.04 -1.36
N ALA A 871 -22.81 8.93 -2.00
CA ALA A 871 -22.87 9.15 -3.44
C ALA A 871 -22.51 7.87 -4.23
N ALA A 872 -21.47 7.16 -3.79
CA ALA A 872 -21.07 5.89 -4.40
C ALA A 872 -22.15 4.81 -4.24
N ASP A 873 -22.81 4.73 -3.09
CA ASP A 873 -23.89 3.77 -2.86
C ASP A 873 -25.15 4.11 -3.69
N ILE A 874 -25.48 5.39 -3.86
CA ILE A 874 -26.61 5.84 -4.68
C ILE A 874 -26.41 5.47 -6.15
N ILE A 875 -25.23 5.72 -6.71
CA ILE A 875 -24.97 5.33 -8.10
C ILE A 875 -25.01 3.81 -8.29
N LYS A 876 -24.55 3.04 -7.30
CA LYS A 876 -24.67 1.57 -7.31
C LYS A 876 -26.13 1.11 -7.33
N ILE A 877 -26.98 1.75 -6.51
CA ILE A 877 -28.42 1.47 -6.49
C ILE A 877 -29.04 1.82 -7.85
N ALA A 878 -28.70 2.97 -8.42
CA ALA A 878 -29.15 3.36 -9.76
C ALA A 878 -28.75 2.33 -10.83
N MET A 879 -27.49 1.86 -10.81
CA MET A 879 -27.01 0.83 -11.73
C MET A 879 -27.82 -0.47 -11.62
N ILE A 880 -28.13 -0.91 -10.40
CA ILE A 880 -28.93 -2.11 -10.15
C ILE A 880 -30.38 -1.93 -10.66
N ASN A 881 -30.97 -0.77 -10.43
CA ASN A 881 -32.34 -0.47 -10.86
C ASN A 881 -32.43 -0.36 -12.37
N ILE A 882 -31.48 0.29 -13.02
CA ILE A 882 -31.40 0.40 -14.48
C ILE A 882 -31.25 -0.99 -15.11
N ASP A 883 -30.39 -1.85 -14.60
CA ASP A 883 -30.21 -3.22 -15.09
C ASP A 883 -31.52 -4.01 -15.02
N LYS A 884 -32.23 -3.93 -13.88
CA LYS A 884 -33.54 -4.58 -13.71
C LYS A 884 -34.63 -4.07 -14.66
N VAL A 885 -34.70 -2.74 -14.88
CA VAL A 885 -35.71 -2.18 -15.77
C VAL A 885 -35.41 -2.50 -17.23
N PHE A 886 -34.11 -2.55 -17.61
CA PHE A 886 -33.70 -2.96 -18.96
C PHE A 886 -34.07 -4.43 -19.22
N GLU A 887 -33.86 -5.32 -18.26
CA GLU A 887 -34.28 -6.72 -18.35
C GLU A 887 -35.81 -6.85 -18.48
N LYS A 888 -36.55 -6.12 -17.65
CA LYS A 888 -38.02 -6.13 -17.67
C LYS A 888 -38.61 -5.64 -18.99
N GLU A 889 -38.04 -4.59 -19.56
CA GLU A 889 -38.49 -4.01 -20.84
C GLU A 889 -37.84 -4.70 -22.06
N ASN A 890 -37.01 -5.74 -21.85
CA ASN A 890 -36.25 -6.49 -22.86
C ASN A 890 -35.40 -5.60 -23.79
N LEU A 891 -34.76 -4.56 -23.24
CA LEU A 891 -33.91 -3.66 -24.00
C LEU A 891 -32.56 -4.32 -24.33
N LYS A 892 -32.05 -4.02 -25.52
CA LYS A 892 -30.70 -4.40 -25.97
C LYS A 892 -29.62 -3.38 -25.54
N THR A 893 -30.03 -2.26 -24.97
CA THR A 893 -29.19 -1.23 -24.43
C THR A 893 -28.28 -1.81 -23.32
N LYS A 894 -26.99 -1.52 -23.37
CA LYS A 894 -26.00 -2.04 -22.44
C LYS A 894 -25.37 -0.90 -21.65
N MET A 895 -25.23 -1.06 -20.33
CA MET A 895 -24.37 -0.23 -19.51
C MET A 895 -22.92 -0.64 -19.77
N LEU A 896 -22.02 0.32 -20.03
CA LEU A 896 -20.64 0.05 -20.43
C LEU A 896 -19.62 0.51 -19.38
N LEU A 897 -19.74 1.76 -18.91
CA LEU A 897 -18.80 2.36 -17.98
C LEU A 897 -19.51 3.08 -16.85
N GLN A 898 -18.82 3.11 -15.71
CA GLN A 898 -19.11 4.00 -14.59
C GLN A 898 -17.85 4.85 -14.35
N VAL A 899 -17.96 6.17 -14.40
CA VAL A 899 -16.86 7.12 -14.25
C VAL A 899 -17.26 8.24 -13.30
N HIS A 900 -16.74 8.22 -12.07
CA HIS A 900 -17.13 9.13 -10.98
C HIS A 900 -18.64 9.07 -10.66
N ASP A 901 -19.42 10.05 -11.10
CA ASP A 901 -20.87 10.18 -10.96
C ASP A 901 -21.62 10.01 -12.30
N GLU A 902 -20.91 9.61 -13.35
CA GLU A 902 -21.38 9.39 -14.72
C GLU A 902 -21.57 7.88 -15.03
N LEU A 903 -22.64 7.53 -15.72
CA LEU A 903 -22.89 6.23 -16.33
C LEU A 903 -22.93 6.35 -17.86
N VAL A 904 -22.22 5.45 -18.55
CA VAL A 904 -22.14 5.43 -20.01
C VAL A 904 -22.77 4.16 -20.55
N PHE A 905 -23.64 4.32 -21.56
CA PHE A 905 -24.40 3.23 -22.17
C PHE A 905 -24.21 3.21 -23.69
N GLU A 906 -24.46 2.06 -24.29
CA GLU A 906 -24.59 1.88 -25.72
C GLU A 906 -26.00 1.37 -26.03
N ALA A 907 -26.78 2.14 -26.79
CA ALA A 907 -28.16 1.86 -27.13
C ALA A 907 -28.38 1.72 -28.65
N PRO A 908 -29.15 0.71 -29.14
CA PRO A 908 -29.68 0.75 -30.49
C PRO A 908 -30.44 2.05 -30.75
N THR A 909 -30.36 2.58 -31.98
CA THR A 909 -30.94 3.91 -32.28
C THR A 909 -32.45 3.95 -31.97
N GLU A 910 -33.14 2.85 -32.16
CA GLU A 910 -34.57 2.70 -31.86
C GLU A 910 -34.92 2.69 -30.37
N GLU A 911 -33.97 2.36 -29.51
CA GLU A 911 -34.16 2.30 -28.05
C GLU A 911 -33.75 3.60 -27.34
N VAL A 912 -33.02 4.51 -28.00
CA VAL A 912 -32.39 5.68 -27.39
C VAL A 912 -33.36 6.51 -26.55
N GLU A 913 -34.54 6.81 -27.09
CA GLU A 913 -35.53 7.67 -26.40
C GLU A 913 -36.05 7.00 -25.13
N LEU A 914 -36.44 5.72 -25.22
CA LEU A 914 -36.93 4.95 -24.06
C LEU A 914 -35.82 4.72 -23.05
N ALA A 915 -34.63 4.33 -23.51
CA ALA A 915 -33.47 4.10 -22.63
C ALA A 915 -33.09 5.38 -21.88
N THR A 916 -33.01 6.52 -22.56
CA THR A 916 -32.73 7.84 -21.94
C THR A 916 -33.74 8.19 -20.85
N TYR A 917 -35.04 7.98 -21.12
CA TYR A 917 -36.09 8.22 -20.14
C TYR A 917 -35.93 7.33 -18.91
N LEU A 918 -35.73 6.02 -19.11
CA LEU A 918 -35.60 5.05 -18.02
C LEU A 918 -34.31 5.31 -17.18
N ILE A 919 -33.17 5.52 -17.84
CA ILE A 919 -31.89 5.85 -17.17
C ILE A 919 -32.08 7.06 -16.26
N LYS A 920 -32.62 8.17 -16.81
CA LYS A 920 -32.85 9.38 -16.04
C LYS A 920 -33.79 9.13 -14.86
N THR A 921 -34.90 8.43 -15.08
CA THR A 921 -35.88 8.14 -14.03
C THR A 921 -35.28 7.31 -12.91
N GLU A 922 -34.57 6.22 -13.22
CA GLU A 922 -34.01 5.31 -12.22
C GLU A 922 -32.83 5.94 -11.46
N MET A 923 -32.05 6.84 -12.10
CA MET A 923 -31.02 7.60 -11.42
C MET A 923 -31.62 8.66 -10.49
N GLU A 924 -32.58 9.45 -10.95
CA GLU A 924 -33.21 10.51 -10.14
C GLU A 924 -34.02 9.96 -8.97
N SER A 925 -34.59 8.76 -9.10
CA SER A 925 -35.38 8.06 -8.08
C SER A 925 -34.64 6.96 -7.33
N ALA A 926 -33.33 6.86 -7.48
CA ALA A 926 -32.51 5.80 -6.86
C ALA A 926 -32.72 5.71 -5.32
N VAL A 927 -32.94 6.84 -4.69
CA VAL A 927 -33.23 6.96 -3.25
C VAL A 927 -34.25 8.08 -3.00
N GLU A 928 -35.04 7.94 -1.94
CA GLU A 928 -35.95 8.99 -1.49
C GLU A 928 -35.17 10.02 -0.65
N THR A 929 -35.14 11.28 -1.12
CA THR A 929 -34.47 12.40 -0.46
C THR A 929 -35.34 13.67 -0.51
N GLN A 930 -35.20 14.56 0.46
CA GLN A 930 -35.84 15.89 0.43
C GLN A 930 -35.26 16.78 -0.66
N VAL A 931 -33.97 16.59 -0.94
CA VAL A 931 -33.23 17.29 -1.98
C VAL A 931 -33.32 16.49 -3.28
N PRO A 932 -33.97 16.98 -4.34
CA PRO A 932 -34.11 16.24 -5.58
C PRO A 932 -32.74 15.91 -6.18
N LEU A 933 -32.53 14.67 -6.57
CA LEU A 933 -31.39 14.27 -7.38
C LEU A 933 -31.71 14.63 -8.84
N LEU A 934 -30.81 15.31 -9.53
CA LEU A 934 -30.98 15.69 -10.93
C LEU A 934 -29.90 15.04 -11.79
N VAL A 935 -30.29 14.57 -12.97
CA VAL A 935 -29.41 13.89 -13.92
C VAL A 935 -29.46 14.60 -15.26
N GLU A 936 -28.27 14.93 -15.76
CA GLU A 936 -28.08 15.44 -17.11
C GLU A 936 -27.78 14.25 -18.02
N VAL A 937 -28.48 14.18 -19.18
CA VAL A 937 -28.32 13.07 -20.12
C VAL A 937 -28.01 13.64 -21.49
N GLY A 938 -26.92 13.17 -22.09
CA GLY A 938 -26.57 13.50 -23.47
C GLY A 938 -26.48 12.23 -24.34
N VAL A 939 -26.63 12.43 -25.65
CA VAL A 939 -26.63 11.34 -26.66
C VAL A 939 -25.72 11.73 -27.81
N GLY A 940 -24.79 10.86 -28.17
CA GLY A 940 -23.83 11.12 -29.25
C GLY A 940 -23.44 9.84 -30.01
N LYS A 941 -22.58 10.01 -31.02
CA LYS A 941 -21.94 8.88 -31.71
C LYS A 941 -20.74 8.34 -30.95
N ASN A 942 -20.18 9.14 -30.10
CA ASN A 942 -19.05 8.84 -29.24
C ASN A 942 -19.26 9.47 -27.85
N TRP A 943 -18.40 9.13 -26.93
CA TRP A 943 -18.52 9.62 -25.55
C TRP A 943 -18.32 11.14 -25.42
N LEU A 944 -17.46 11.75 -26.27
CA LEU A 944 -17.28 13.21 -26.29
C LEU A 944 -18.54 13.98 -26.68
N GLU A 945 -19.26 13.49 -27.70
CA GLU A 945 -20.52 14.10 -28.15
C GLU A 945 -21.68 13.90 -27.16
N ALA A 946 -21.62 12.79 -26.39
CA ALA A 946 -22.65 12.43 -25.42
C ALA A 946 -22.49 13.13 -24.07
N HIS A 947 -21.33 13.77 -23.79
CA HIS A 947 -21.01 14.36 -22.47
C HIS A 947 -21.22 15.91 -22.46
#